data_577025fab707958934e46811ac422d70
#
_entry.id   577025fab707958934e46811ac422d70
#
_cell.length_a   1.000
_cell.length_b   1.000
_cell.length_c   1.000
_cell.angle_alpha   90.00
_cell.angle_beta   90.00
_cell.angle_gamma   90.00
#
_symmetry.space_group_name_H-M   'P 1'
#
loop_
_entity.id
_entity.type
_entity.pdbx_description
1 polymer ?
#
loop_
_entity_poly.entity_id
_entity_poly.type
_entity_poly.pdbx_seq_one_letter_code
_entity_poly.pdbx_strand_id
1 'polypeptide(L)'
;MHRERVLKALAGLLVGVEKKLHLADRRRRREDKLIERARLLEMQRAQNKMNLKDADANGKISYRIGAYMQMKKLEEVYTNRELSWLQFNERVLNEAGNPRVPLAERLTFASIYQTNLDEFFMVRVGSLMMQMNSKEKIFENKTKMSSEEQVSAILDRVCELEKKKARIYEQLMGELEPKGVRIINFNKLSKDEGDLLEAYFDAHIAPFLSPMIIGKQQPFPFLANKQLYAVVLLTTQKGKKKTGIVPCSNSVFKRLIEIPTRPGTFMLSEELILHFVSKLYPKYVIREKSIMRVTRNADIDAQSMYDEDMDYRNMMEQLIKKRVRLDPVRVELSRKINRKAIDELSSFLDIGKKHFISVKTPLDMSFVFQLQHYLRDKQELFFEKRTPRDTPELSLKESILGQVEKKDVLLSYPFESMKPFIKMLNDAAEDPDVVSIKMTLYRVADKSQIIDALIEAAENGKEVIVLVELRARFDEANNIEMSHRLEDAGCQILYGLGDYKVHSKLCLITKKKGDGFEYITQIGTGNYNEKTSRLYTDLSLITANQEIGADASRVFMALQRGETVSDGDVKHLLVAPKCLQNKIVDMIDEQIANKNAGKPAYIGVKINSLTDKVLIDKLIDASQAGVKVELIVRGICCVKPQVEGATENITVISVVGRYLEHSRIYRFGVGDDEKIYIASADFMTRNTVRRVEVATPVYDAHAKDKIRHIFDTIMTDDEKGKELRADGEYMDRKINSTPIDSQEQFFEEAYKNADKSADNQ
;
A
#
# COMPACT_ATOMS: atom_id res chain seq x y z
N MET A 1 -10.92 37.59 -39.69
CA MET A 1 -12.02 38.19 -38.87
C MET A 1 -12.91 37.17 -38.16
N HIS A 2 -13.33 36.07 -38.81
CA HIS A 2 -14.22 35.09 -38.13
C HIS A 2 -13.46 34.26 -37.06
N ARG A 3 -12.24 33.83 -37.35
CA ARG A 3 -11.37 33.06 -36.45
C ARG A 3 -10.93 33.84 -35.20
N GLU A 4 -10.70 35.15 -35.31
CA GLU A 4 -10.36 36.01 -34.17
C GLU A 4 -11.57 36.29 -33.24
N ARG A 5 -12.78 36.36 -33.77
CA ARG A 5 -13.99 36.48 -32.93
C ARG A 5 -14.30 35.22 -32.13
N VAL A 6 -14.05 34.02 -32.73
CA VAL A 6 -14.20 32.73 -32.04
C VAL A 6 -13.16 32.55 -30.93
N LEU A 7 -11.89 32.91 -31.19
CA LEU A 7 -10.82 32.87 -30.18
C LEU A 7 -11.06 33.85 -29.00
N LYS A 8 -11.59 35.04 -29.28
CA LYS A 8 -11.96 36.00 -28.22
C LYS A 8 -13.18 35.54 -27.43
N ALA A 9 -14.14 34.85 -28.03
CA ALA A 9 -15.29 34.27 -27.33
C ALA A 9 -14.88 33.06 -26.45
N LEU A 10 -13.98 32.20 -26.93
CA LEU A 10 -13.42 31.09 -26.16
C LEU A 10 -12.55 31.57 -24.99
N ALA A 11 -11.72 32.58 -25.18
CA ALA A 11 -10.95 33.20 -24.10
C ALA A 11 -11.85 33.84 -23.04
N GLY A 12 -12.97 34.45 -23.43
CA GLY A 12 -13.99 34.98 -22.51
C GLY A 12 -14.71 33.92 -21.71
N LEU A 13 -14.96 32.74 -22.32
CA LEU A 13 -15.54 31.58 -21.66
C LEU A 13 -14.57 30.95 -20.67
N LEU A 14 -13.31 30.78 -21.02
CA LEU A 14 -12.26 30.25 -20.13
C LEU A 14 -12.06 31.13 -18.88
N VAL A 15 -11.98 32.45 -19.04
CA VAL A 15 -11.91 33.39 -17.92
C VAL A 15 -13.19 33.34 -17.05
N GLY A 16 -14.32 33.07 -17.66
CA GLY A 16 -15.61 32.88 -16.96
C GLY A 16 -15.65 31.59 -16.12
N VAL A 17 -15.07 30.50 -16.63
CA VAL A 17 -14.96 29.21 -15.95
C VAL A 17 -13.92 29.30 -14.81
N GLU A 18 -12.77 29.90 -15.02
CA GLU A 18 -11.77 30.14 -13.94
C GLU A 18 -12.35 31.00 -12.80
N LYS A 19 -13.09 32.06 -13.14
CA LYS A 19 -13.78 32.88 -12.12
C LYS A 19 -14.84 32.07 -11.37
N LYS A 20 -15.58 31.16 -12.02
CA LYS A 20 -16.56 30.30 -11.36
C LYS A 20 -15.90 29.26 -10.47
N LEU A 21 -14.80 28.65 -10.90
CA LEU A 21 -13.99 27.71 -10.09
C LEU A 21 -13.39 28.41 -8.87
N HIS A 22 -12.80 29.59 -9.03
CA HIS A 22 -12.32 30.39 -7.89
C HIS A 22 -13.41 30.85 -6.93
N LEU A 23 -14.63 31.10 -7.43
CA LEU A 23 -15.78 31.45 -6.61
C LEU A 23 -16.31 30.21 -5.83
N ALA A 24 -16.32 29.04 -6.47
CA ALA A 24 -16.71 27.78 -5.83
C ALA A 24 -15.71 27.40 -4.72
N ASP A 25 -14.41 27.53 -4.97
CA ASP A 25 -13.36 27.25 -3.98
C ASP A 25 -13.38 28.28 -2.81
N ARG A 26 -13.65 29.56 -3.10
CA ARG A 26 -13.90 30.58 -2.06
C ARG A 26 -15.18 30.34 -1.26
N ARG A 27 -16.25 29.80 -1.88
CA ARG A 27 -17.46 29.38 -1.18
C ARG A 27 -17.19 28.21 -0.25
N ARG A 28 -16.51 27.17 -0.76
CA ARG A 28 -16.13 25.99 0.03
C ARG A 28 -15.27 26.37 1.23
N ARG A 29 -14.23 27.19 1.05
CA ARG A 29 -13.38 27.70 2.16
C ARG A 29 -14.17 28.61 3.14
N ARG A 30 -15.24 29.29 2.68
CA ARG A 30 -16.15 30.03 3.56
C ARG A 30 -17.09 29.11 4.32
N GLU A 31 -17.58 28.06 3.68
CA GLU A 31 -18.41 27.03 4.29
C GLU A 31 -17.63 26.24 5.34
N ASP A 32 -16.40 25.82 5.04
CA ASP A 32 -15.50 25.16 6.00
C ASP A 32 -15.22 26.07 7.21
N LYS A 33 -14.92 27.36 7.00
CA LYS A 33 -14.75 28.32 8.09
C LYS A 33 -16.04 28.63 8.87
N LEU A 34 -17.21 28.55 8.20
CA LEU A 34 -18.50 28.71 8.86
C LEU A 34 -18.88 27.49 9.68
N ILE A 35 -18.57 26.29 9.19
CA ILE A 35 -18.76 25.02 9.91
C ILE A 35 -17.81 24.98 11.14
N GLU A 36 -16.56 25.37 10.96
CA GLU A 36 -15.60 25.47 12.06
C GLU A 36 -16.04 26.51 13.10
N ARG A 37 -16.57 27.64 12.66
CA ARG A 37 -17.09 28.69 13.53
C ARG A 37 -18.41 28.32 14.19
N ALA A 38 -19.26 27.55 13.51
CA ALA A 38 -20.50 27.00 14.06
C ALA A 38 -20.20 25.95 15.14
N ARG A 39 -19.22 25.05 14.89
CA ARG A 39 -18.73 24.09 15.89
C ARG A 39 -18.11 24.79 17.11
N LEU A 40 -17.32 25.83 16.92
CA LEU A 40 -16.80 26.64 18.01
C LEU A 40 -17.92 27.34 18.81
N LEU A 41 -18.97 27.84 18.13
CA LEU A 41 -20.13 28.48 18.77
C LEU A 41 -21.03 27.46 19.50
N GLU A 42 -21.18 26.24 18.97
CA GLU A 42 -21.89 25.16 19.67
C GLU A 42 -21.10 24.66 20.87
N MET A 43 -19.80 24.50 20.76
CA MET A 43 -18.93 24.23 21.92
C MET A 43 -19.01 25.34 22.94
N GLN A 44 -19.01 26.62 22.56
CA GLN A 44 -19.20 27.76 23.48
C GLN A 44 -20.60 27.78 24.08
N ARG A 45 -21.65 27.38 23.36
CA ARG A 45 -23.03 27.29 23.85
C ARG A 45 -23.24 26.12 24.82
N ALA A 46 -22.66 24.96 24.53
CA ALA A 46 -22.68 23.82 25.43
C ALA A 46 -21.95 24.16 26.76
N GLN A 47 -20.87 24.88 26.67
CA GLN A 47 -20.06 25.33 27.78
C GLN A 47 -20.71 26.42 28.60
N ASN A 48 -21.42 27.38 27.96
CA ASN A 48 -22.21 28.42 28.67
C ASN A 48 -23.41 27.82 29.40
N LYS A 49 -23.97 26.68 28.98
CA LYS A 49 -25.03 25.96 29.68
C LYS A 49 -24.55 25.26 30.97
N MET A 50 -23.27 24.84 31.03
CA MET A 50 -22.66 24.22 32.20
C MET A 50 -22.19 25.25 33.25
N ASN A 51 -21.90 26.50 32.89
CA ASN A 51 -21.20 27.48 33.71
C ASN A 51 -22.07 28.60 34.30
N LEU A 52 -23.39 28.43 34.41
CA LEU A 52 -24.27 29.45 35.02
C LEU A 52 -24.41 29.35 36.56
N LYS A 53 -23.57 28.56 37.26
CA LYS A 53 -23.71 28.42 38.69
C LYS A 53 -22.51 28.88 39.56
N ASP A 54 -21.28 29.07 39.00
CA ASP A 54 -20.14 29.57 39.82
C ASP A 54 -19.20 30.42 38.93
N ALA A 55 -19.35 31.74 39.00
CA ALA A 55 -18.51 32.70 38.27
C ALA A 55 -17.68 33.53 39.25
N ASP A 56 -16.40 33.23 39.36
CA ASP A 56 -15.40 34.09 39.97
C ASP A 56 -14.30 34.43 38.95
N ALA A 57 -13.69 35.62 39.01
CA ALA A 57 -12.74 36.13 38.01
C ALA A 57 -11.49 35.23 37.83
N ASN A 58 -11.11 34.45 38.83
CA ASN A 58 -10.06 33.45 38.79
C ASN A 58 -10.46 32.21 37.94
N GLY A 59 -11.76 31.88 37.81
CA GLY A 59 -12.27 30.78 37.02
C GLY A 59 -12.04 30.97 35.53
N LYS A 60 -12.06 32.21 34.99
CA LYS A 60 -11.82 32.49 33.56
C LYS A 60 -10.38 32.26 33.10
N ILE A 61 -9.40 32.48 33.98
CA ILE A 61 -7.99 32.26 33.70
C ILE A 61 -7.69 30.76 33.81
N SER A 62 -8.16 30.09 34.85
CA SER A 62 -8.04 28.63 35.01
C SER A 62 -8.70 27.86 33.89
N TYR A 63 -9.87 28.33 33.40
CA TYR A 63 -10.59 27.76 32.28
C TYR A 63 -9.83 27.91 30.93
N ARG A 64 -9.26 29.08 30.65
CA ARG A 64 -8.43 29.29 29.44
C ARG A 64 -7.16 28.45 29.46
N ILE A 65 -6.55 28.28 30.62
CA ILE A 65 -5.40 27.40 30.80
C ILE A 65 -5.81 25.93 30.64
N GLY A 66 -6.95 25.51 31.21
CA GLY A 66 -7.50 24.16 31.05
C GLY A 66 -7.84 23.83 29.58
N ALA A 67 -8.54 24.74 28.90
CA ALA A 67 -8.87 24.59 27.47
C ALA A 67 -7.61 24.59 26.57
N TYR A 68 -6.60 25.42 26.88
CA TYR A 68 -5.32 25.42 26.18
C TYR A 68 -4.52 24.13 26.44
N MET A 69 -4.51 23.64 27.67
CA MET A 69 -3.88 22.38 28.05
C MET A 69 -4.58 21.18 27.37
N GLN A 70 -5.90 21.19 27.28
CA GLN A 70 -6.68 20.17 26.61
C GLN A 70 -6.48 20.22 25.09
N MET A 71 -6.44 21.42 24.48
CA MET A 71 -6.06 21.56 23.05
C MET A 71 -4.63 21.05 22.78
N LYS A 72 -3.68 21.37 23.65
CA LYS A 72 -2.30 20.90 23.50
C LYS A 72 -2.19 19.39 23.69
N LYS A 73 -2.93 18.79 24.62
CA LYS A 73 -3.06 17.34 24.77
C LYS A 73 -3.66 16.68 23.52
N LEU A 74 -4.68 17.29 22.91
CA LEU A 74 -5.28 16.79 21.68
C LEU A 74 -4.33 16.86 20.46
N GLU A 75 -3.41 17.81 20.41
CA GLU A 75 -2.36 17.84 19.38
C GLU A 75 -1.30 16.74 19.58
N GLU A 76 -1.06 16.35 20.84
CA GLU A 76 -0.09 15.30 21.20
C GLU A 76 -0.55 13.88 20.87
N VAL A 77 -1.86 13.64 20.66
CA VAL A 77 -2.40 12.31 20.32
C VAL A 77 -2.21 11.90 18.86
N TYR A 78 -1.78 12.82 18.01
CA TYR A 78 -1.55 12.50 16.61
C TYR A 78 -0.10 12.13 16.32
N THR A 79 0.05 11.23 15.35
CA THR A 79 1.35 10.89 14.75
C THR A 79 1.37 11.34 13.29
N ASN A 80 2.49 11.91 12.84
CA ASN A 80 2.67 12.25 11.42
C ASN A 80 2.57 11.00 10.56
N ARG A 81 1.83 11.10 9.47
CA ARG A 81 1.54 10.00 8.56
C ARG A 81 2.79 9.33 7.99
N GLU A 82 3.76 10.13 7.55
CA GLU A 82 4.96 9.62 6.88
C GLU A 82 5.93 8.97 7.88
N LEU A 83 6.03 9.53 9.08
CA LEU A 83 6.82 8.93 10.17
C LEU A 83 6.19 7.63 10.67
N SER A 84 4.87 7.57 10.77
CA SER A 84 4.15 6.33 11.08
C SER A 84 4.35 5.25 9.99
N TRP A 85 4.44 5.66 8.71
CA TRP A 85 4.76 4.74 7.63
C TRP A 85 6.19 4.17 7.78
N LEU A 86 7.16 4.98 8.17
CA LEU A 86 8.53 4.52 8.43
C LEU A 86 8.57 3.52 9.60
N GLN A 87 7.78 3.73 10.65
CA GLN A 87 7.62 2.76 11.75
C GLN A 87 7.02 1.42 11.24
N PHE A 88 6.06 1.46 10.32
CA PHE A 88 5.57 0.24 9.68
C PHE A 88 6.69 -0.49 8.93
N ASN A 89 7.44 0.22 8.09
CA ASN A 89 8.51 -0.40 7.31
C ASN A 89 9.66 -0.89 8.23
N GLU A 90 9.86 -0.24 9.38
CA GLU A 90 10.76 -0.74 10.40
C GLU A 90 10.31 -2.07 11.01
N ARG A 91 8.99 -2.29 11.22
CA ARG A 91 8.48 -3.60 11.66
C ARG A 91 8.75 -4.70 10.62
N VAL A 92 8.66 -4.38 9.33
CA VAL A 92 9.08 -5.29 8.25
C VAL A 92 10.58 -5.61 8.34
N LEU A 93 11.41 -4.60 8.60
CA LEU A 93 12.85 -4.80 8.81
C LEU A 93 13.15 -5.62 10.07
N ASN A 94 12.35 -5.51 11.11
CA ASN A 94 12.49 -6.30 12.33
C ASN A 94 12.31 -7.80 12.07
N GLU A 95 11.41 -8.19 11.15
CA GLU A 95 11.27 -9.60 10.76
C GLU A 95 12.53 -10.13 10.05
N ALA A 96 13.27 -9.29 9.30
CA ALA A 96 14.59 -9.67 8.79
C ALA A 96 15.61 -9.92 9.90
N GLY A 97 15.50 -9.25 11.03
CA GLY A 97 16.34 -9.44 12.22
C GLY A 97 15.84 -10.51 13.20
N ASN A 98 14.65 -11.07 13.01
CA ASN A 98 14.01 -11.98 13.94
C ASN A 98 14.54 -13.43 13.76
N PRO A 99 15.26 -14.01 14.74
CA PRO A 99 15.83 -15.36 14.60
C PRO A 99 14.79 -16.48 14.54
N ARG A 100 13.52 -16.22 14.92
CA ARG A 100 12.41 -17.18 14.80
C ARG A 100 11.88 -17.29 13.36
N VAL A 101 12.23 -16.35 12.50
CA VAL A 101 11.92 -16.41 11.06
C VAL A 101 13.01 -17.20 10.35
N PRO A 102 12.69 -18.14 9.45
CA PRO A 102 13.67 -18.90 8.68
C PRO A 102 14.61 -17.99 7.90
N LEU A 103 15.89 -18.37 7.79
CA LEU A 103 16.97 -17.49 7.31
C LEU A 103 16.75 -16.96 5.88
N ALA A 104 16.27 -17.79 4.95
CA ALA A 104 15.97 -17.35 3.58
C ALA A 104 14.79 -16.34 3.53
N GLU A 105 13.82 -16.49 4.41
CA GLU A 105 12.70 -15.55 4.52
C GLU A 105 13.13 -14.22 5.15
N ARG A 106 14.07 -14.25 6.09
CA ARG A 106 14.67 -13.01 6.64
C ARG A 106 15.35 -12.19 5.54
N LEU A 107 16.00 -12.84 4.56
CA LEU A 107 16.53 -12.17 3.37
C LEU A 107 15.41 -11.53 2.54
N THR A 108 14.30 -12.24 2.37
CA THR A 108 13.10 -11.72 1.70
C THR A 108 12.57 -10.47 2.38
N PHE A 109 12.44 -10.48 3.72
CA PHE A 109 12.00 -9.31 4.49
C PHE A 109 12.95 -8.11 4.32
N ALA A 110 14.26 -8.34 4.27
CA ALA A 110 15.24 -7.28 4.01
C ALA A 110 15.08 -6.66 2.61
N SER A 111 14.74 -7.47 1.61
CA SER A 111 14.44 -7.01 0.25
C SER A 111 13.09 -6.28 0.18
N ILE A 112 12.06 -6.77 0.86
CA ILE A 112 10.73 -6.11 0.96
C ILE A 112 10.89 -4.73 1.61
N TYR A 113 11.64 -4.62 2.71
CA TYR A 113 11.95 -3.33 3.34
C TYR A 113 12.51 -2.32 2.34
N GLN A 114 13.50 -2.74 1.53
CA GLN A 114 14.12 -1.88 0.52
C GLN A 114 13.14 -1.48 -0.57
N THR A 115 12.35 -2.43 -1.08
CA THR A 115 11.36 -2.17 -2.13
C THR A 115 10.26 -1.22 -1.65
N ASN A 116 9.77 -1.42 -0.43
CA ASN A 116 8.80 -0.53 0.21
C ASN A 116 9.36 0.89 0.36
N LEU A 117 10.63 1.01 0.80
CA LEU A 117 11.29 2.30 0.96
C LEU A 117 11.47 3.01 -0.38
N ASP A 118 11.82 2.27 -1.44
CA ASP A 118 11.88 2.82 -2.80
C ASP A 118 10.53 3.39 -3.25
N GLU A 119 9.45 2.63 -3.08
CA GLU A 119 8.11 3.10 -3.44
C GLU A 119 7.70 4.32 -2.60
N PHE A 120 8.00 4.33 -1.32
CA PHE A 120 7.73 5.46 -0.45
C PHE A 120 8.44 6.75 -0.95
N PHE A 121 9.71 6.65 -1.32
CA PHE A 121 10.42 7.78 -1.91
C PHE A 121 9.82 8.20 -3.25
N MET A 122 9.56 7.25 -4.13
CA MET A 122 9.01 7.50 -5.46
C MET A 122 7.65 8.18 -5.41
N VAL A 123 6.82 7.86 -4.43
CA VAL A 123 5.43 8.33 -4.38
C VAL A 123 5.25 9.42 -3.33
N ARG A 124 5.63 9.16 -2.07
CA ARG A 124 5.30 10.06 -0.96
C ARG A 124 6.29 11.20 -0.81
N VAL A 125 7.59 10.88 -0.78
CA VAL A 125 8.62 11.93 -0.72
C VAL A 125 8.60 12.77 -2.00
N GLY A 126 8.40 12.14 -3.16
CA GLY A 126 8.20 12.83 -4.43
C GLY A 126 7.05 13.85 -4.38
N SER A 127 5.90 13.45 -3.87
CA SER A 127 4.73 14.32 -3.66
C SER A 127 5.03 15.50 -2.71
N LEU A 128 5.71 15.22 -1.58
CA LEU A 128 6.11 16.28 -0.62
C LEU A 128 7.10 17.28 -1.26
N MET A 129 8.07 16.79 -2.04
CA MET A 129 9.03 17.67 -2.73
C MET A 129 8.33 18.54 -3.78
N MET A 130 7.34 18.02 -4.50
CA MET A 130 6.51 18.84 -5.39
C MET A 130 5.75 19.92 -4.61
N GLN A 131 5.23 19.63 -3.45
CA GLN A 131 4.53 20.59 -2.58
C GLN A 131 5.47 21.70 -2.04
N MET A 132 6.76 21.38 -1.78
CA MET A 132 7.75 22.38 -1.37
C MET A 132 7.96 23.47 -2.45
N ASN A 133 7.77 23.11 -3.73
CA ASN A 133 7.88 24.06 -4.85
C ASN A 133 6.59 24.87 -5.09
N SER A 134 5.52 24.61 -4.32
CA SER A 134 4.25 25.37 -4.39
C SER A 134 4.41 26.76 -3.81
N LYS A 135 3.69 27.73 -4.38
CA LYS A 135 3.64 29.12 -3.88
C LYS A 135 3.00 29.22 -2.48
N GLU A 136 2.12 28.30 -2.12
CA GLU A 136 1.45 28.25 -0.82
C GLU A 136 2.09 27.18 0.06
N LYS A 137 2.43 27.52 1.30
CA LYS A 137 2.90 26.54 2.29
C LYS A 137 1.75 25.61 2.68
N ILE A 138 1.96 24.31 2.46
CA ILE A 138 1.00 23.26 2.79
C ILE A 138 1.44 22.62 4.11
N PHE A 139 0.51 22.59 5.07
CA PHE A 139 0.73 21.97 6.37
C PHE A 139 -0.08 20.68 6.48
N GLU A 140 0.50 19.66 7.08
CA GLU A 140 -0.18 18.41 7.40
C GLU A 140 -1.29 18.67 8.42
N ASN A 141 -2.47 18.04 8.22
CA ASN A 141 -3.69 18.44 8.96
C ASN A 141 -3.75 17.95 10.41
N LYS A 142 -2.88 17.05 10.87
CA LYS A 142 -2.82 16.49 12.22
C LYS A 142 -1.69 17.10 13.04
N THR A 143 -0.45 16.93 12.62
CA THR A 143 0.76 17.39 13.33
C THR A 143 1.23 18.78 12.92
N LYS A 144 0.57 19.40 11.92
CA LYS A 144 0.90 20.74 11.41
C LYS A 144 2.32 20.91 10.86
N MET A 145 3.02 19.83 10.58
CA MET A 145 4.34 19.87 9.94
C MET A 145 4.22 20.38 8.51
N SER A 146 5.11 21.28 8.10
CA SER A 146 5.30 21.68 6.68
C SER A 146 5.89 20.54 5.86
N SER A 147 5.81 20.62 4.52
CA SER A 147 6.42 19.61 3.65
C SER A 147 7.94 19.53 3.84
N GLU A 148 8.63 20.65 4.08
CA GLU A 148 10.07 20.70 4.35
C GLU A 148 10.42 19.99 5.67
N GLU A 149 9.66 20.24 6.74
CA GLU A 149 9.86 19.60 8.04
C GLU A 149 9.64 18.10 7.95
N GLN A 150 8.60 17.67 7.21
CA GLN A 150 8.33 16.26 6.98
C GLN A 150 9.48 15.59 6.22
N VAL A 151 9.95 16.17 5.10
CA VAL A 151 11.07 15.63 4.31
C VAL A 151 12.34 15.56 5.15
N SER A 152 12.65 16.61 5.94
CA SER A 152 13.81 16.58 6.83
C SER A 152 13.74 15.44 7.86
N ALA A 153 12.60 15.29 8.55
CA ALA A 153 12.39 14.24 9.54
C ALA A 153 12.44 12.83 8.91
N ILE A 154 11.88 12.67 7.69
CA ILE A 154 11.98 11.42 6.93
C ILE A 154 13.43 11.05 6.64
N LEU A 155 14.24 12.00 6.13
CA LEU A 155 15.64 11.74 5.78
C LEU A 155 16.46 11.38 7.02
N ASP A 156 16.24 12.06 8.15
CA ASP A 156 16.91 11.77 9.43
C ASP A 156 16.55 10.36 9.91
N ARG A 157 15.27 9.99 9.90
CA ARG A 157 14.82 8.66 10.29
C ARG A 157 15.33 7.55 9.36
N VAL A 158 15.35 7.79 8.06
CA VAL A 158 15.92 6.85 7.08
C VAL A 158 17.40 6.61 7.33
N CYS A 159 18.18 7.64 7.66
CA CYS A 159 19.59 7.49 8.02
C CYS A 159 19.79 6.60 9.26
N GLU A 160 18.87 6.62 10.24
CA GLU A 160 18.90 5.71 11.40
C GLU A 160 18.56 4.28 11.00
N LEU A 161 17.50 4.11 10.20
CA LEU A 161 17.05 2.80 9.73
C LEU A 161 18.10 2.11 8.83
N GLU A 162 18.84 2.87 8.01
CA GLU A 162 19.94 2.34 7.21
C GLU A 162 21.08 1.76 8.09
N LYS A 163 21.34 2.35 9.27
CA LYS A 163 22.29 1.78 10.24
C LYS A 163 21.77 0.47 10.82
N LYS A 164 20.47 0.38 11.10
CA LYS A 164 19.81 -0.84 11.57
C LYS A 164 19.85 -1.93 10.50
N LYS A 165 19.45 -1.59 9.26
CA LYS A 165 19.51 -2.48 8.10
C LYS A 165 20.93 -3.05 7.89
N ALA A 166 21.95 -2.22 8.01
CA ALA A 166 23.34 -2.66 7.84
C ALA A 166 23.75 -3.73 8.87
N ARG A 167 23.37 -3.56 10.15
CA ARG A 167 23.63 -4.56 11.20
C ARG A 167 22.91 -5.88 10.94
N ILE A 168 21.63 -5.80 10.57
CA ILE A 168 20.82 -6.99 10.23
C ILE A 168 21.41 -7.71 9.02
N TYR A 169 21.79 -6.97 7.97
CA TYR A 169 22.42 -7.55 6.78
C TYR A 169 23.74 -8.27 7.11
N GLU A 170 24.59 -7.66 7.92
CA GLU A 170 25.86 -8.27 8.36
C GLU A 170 25.63 -9.58 9.14
N GLN A 171 24.62 -9.58 10.04
CA GLN A 171 24.20 -10.77 10.76
C GLN A 171 23.72 -11.87 9.81
N LEU A 172 22.82 -11.53 8.85
CA LEU A 172 22.30 -12.48 7.87
C LEU A 172 23.40 -13.10 7.01
N MET A 173 24.37 -12.30 6.56
CA MET A 173 25.52 -12.81 5.80
C MET A 173 26.39 -13.74 6.65
N GLY A 174 26.59 -13.44 7.93
CA GLY A 174 27.29 -14.31 8.86
C GLY A 174 26.59 -15.65 9.10
N GLU A 175 25.26 -15.65 9.20
CA GLU A 175 24.46 -16.87 9.38
C GLU A 175 24.36 -17.72 8.10
N LEU A 176 24.49 -17.13 6.91
CA LEU A 176 24.54 -17.84 5.63
C LEU A 176 25.87 -18.58 5.39
N GLU A 177 26.96 -18.06 5.95
CA GLU A 177 28.30 -18.63 5.72
C GLU A 177 28.42 -20.12 6.12
N PRO A 178 27.96 -20.56 7.31
CA PRO A 178 27.96 -21.99 7.67
C PRO A 178 26.93 -22.80 6.85
N LYS A 179 26.02 -22.17 6.15
CA LYS A 179 25.08 -22.82 5.22
C LYS A 179 25.65 -22.95 3.79
N GLY A 180 26.94 -22.61 3.60
CA GLY A 180 27.68 -22.78 2.35
C GLY A 180 27.42 -21.65 1.34
N VAL A 181 26.82 -20.52 1.77
CA VAL A 181 26.60 -19.38 0.90
C VAL A 181 27.30 -18.14 1.45
N ARG A 182 28.11 -17.49 0.62
CA ARG A 182 28.91 -16.31 1.00
C ARG A 182 28.82 -15.24 -0.07
N ILE A 183 28.65 -13.99 0.36
CA ILE A 183 28.85 -12.81 -0.47
C ILE A 183 30.16 -12.15 -0.05
N ILE A 184 31.08 -12.02 -0.98
CA ILE A 184 32.41 -11.45 -0.70
C ILE A 184 32.68 -10.22 -1.56
N ASN A 185 33.63 -9.41 -1.12
CA ASN A 185 34.21 -8.34 -1.92
C ASN A 185 35.59 -8.76 -2.42
N PHE A 186 36.17 -7.98 -3.33
CA PHE A 186 37.43 -8.30 -3.99
C PHE A 186 38.63 -8.50 -3.00
N ASN A 187 38.63 -7.84 -1.86
CA ASN A 187 39.68 -7.92 -0.87
C ASN A 187 39.79 -9.30 -0.16
N LYS A 188 38.79 -10.16 -0.32
CA LYS A 188 38.73 -11.52 0.25
C LYS A 188 39.10 -12.61 -0.75
N LEU A 189 39.67 -12.26 -1.91
CA LEU A 189 40.12 -13.17 -2.95
C LEU A 189 41.59 -13.50 -2.79
N SER A 190 41.99 -14.73 -3.19
CA SER A 190 43.36 -15.05 -3.49
C SER A 190 43.82 -14.36 -4.78
N LYS A 191 45.12 -14.36 -5.04
CA LYS A 191 45.66 -13.79 -6.28
C LYS A 191 45.10 -14.51 -7.51
N ASP A 192 45.13 -15.85 -7.50
CA ASP A 192 44.63 -16.66 -8.63
C ASP A 192 43.14 -16.45 -8.91
N GLU A 193 42.31 -16.29 -7.87
CA GLU A 193 40.88 -15.95 -8.02
C GLU A 193 40.71 -14.54 -8.56
N GLY A 194 41.58 -13.61 -8.15
CA GLY A 194 41.58 -12.25 -8.70
C GLY A 194 41.87 -12.25 -10.20
N ASP A 195 42.89 -13.02 -10.62
CA ASP A 195 43.27 -13.15 -12.04
C ASP A 195 42.17 -13.82 -12.87
N LEU A 196 41.47 -14.83 -12.32
CA LEU A 196 40.31 -15.46 -12.98
C LEU A 196 39.14 -14.46 -13.14
N LEU A 197 38.84 -13.68 -12.11
CA LEU A 197 37.78 -12.69 -12.18
C LEU A 197 38.16 -11.50 -13.06
N GLU A 198 39.43 -11.17 -13.18
CA GLU A 198 39.90 -10.17 -14.13
C GLU A 198 39.68 -10.63 -15.57
N ALA A 199 40.06 -11.87 -15.90
CA ALA A 199 39.76 -12.47 -17.20
C ALA A 199 38.27 -12.54 -17.48
N TYR A 200 37.46 -12.91 -16.49
CA TYR A 200 35.98 -12.89 -16.60
C TYR A 200 35.46 -11.49 -16.87
N PHE A 201 35.94 -10.48 -16.14
CA PHE A 201 35.58 -9.08 -16.34
C PHE A 201 35.88 -8.64 -17.78
N ASP A 202 37.09 -8.89 -18.26
CA ASP A 202 37.52 -8.48 -19.59
C ASP A 202 36.72 -9.15 -20.71
N ALA A 203 36.37 -10.43 -20.54
CA ALA A 203 35.64 -11.19 -21.57
C ALA A 203 34.12 -10.98 -21.53
N HIS A 204 33.50 -10.87 -20.33
CA HIS A 204 32.06 -10.99 -20.18
C HIS A 204 31.37 -9.74 -19.64
N ILE A 205 32.10 -8.74 -19.14
CA ILE A 205 31.49 -7.54 -18.56
C ILE A 205 31.98 -6.28 -19.28
N ALA A 206 33.30 -6.06 -19.38
CA ALA A 206 33.87 -4.84 -19.94
C ALA A 206 33.37 -4.49 -21.34
N PRO A 207 33.19 -5.45 -22.29
CA PRO A 207 32.69 -5.13 -23.66
C PRO A 207 31.27 -4.53 -23.67
N PHE A 208 30.48 -4.77 -22.62
CA PHE A 208 29.09 -4.29 -22.53
C PHE A 208 28.94 -3.02 -21.68
N LEU A 209 30.04 -2.49 -21.16
CA LEU A 209 30.03 -1.26 -20.37
C LEU A 209 30.24 -0.03 -21.26
N SER A 210 29.54 1.04 -20.94
CA SER A 210 29.62 2.33 -21.63
C SER A 210 30.13 3.42 -20.66
N PRO A 211 31.46 3.52 -20.44
CA PRO A 211 32.01 4.52 -19.54
C PRO A 211 31.89 5.92 -20.13
N MET A 212 31.38 6.86 -19.35
CA MET A 212 31.20 8.26 -19.72
C MET A 212 32.08 9.16 -18.88
N ILE A 213 32.57 10.28 -19.46
CA ILE A 213 33.31 11.32 -18.73
C ILE A 213 32.59 12.65 -18.90
N ILE A 214 32.12 13.20 -17.78
CA ILE A 214 31.36 14.45 -17.78
C ILE A 214 32.25 15.62 -18.12
N GLY A 215 31.79 16.46 -19.05
CA GLY A 215 32.50 17.64 -19.51
C GLY A 215 31.69 18.50 -20.50
N LYS A 216 32.33 19.51 -21.11
CA LYS A 216 31.64 20.39 -22.06
C LYS A 216 31.06 19.68 -23.28
N GLN A 217 31.73 18.61 -23.74
CA GLN A 217 31.31 17.81 -24.91
C GLN A 217 30.42 16.61 -24.55
N GLN A 218 30.41 16.22 -23.30
CA GLN A 218 29.60 15.14 -22.77
C GLN A 218 28.87 15.64 -21.52
N PRO A 219 27.64 16.12 -21.66
CA PRO A 219 26.83 16.57 -20.52
C PRO A 219 26.54 15.42 -19.56
N PHE A 220 26.07 15.77 -18.38
CA PHE A 220 25.66 14.75 -17.39
C PHE A 220 24.57 13.85 -17.97
N PRO A 221 24.74 12.51 -17.97
CA PRO A 221 23.77 11.61 -18.55
C PRO A 221 22.48 11.54 -17.74
N PHE A 222 21.38 11.20 -18.38
CA PHE A 222 20.18 10.83 -17.67
C PHE A 222 20.41 9.51 -16.90
N LEU A 223 20.27 9.54 -15.59
CA LEU A 223 20.35 8.36 -14.74
C LEU A 223 18.95 7.78 -14.55
N ALA A 224 18.76 6.55 -15.03
CA ALA A 224 17.48 5.86 -14.93
C ALA A 224 17.12 5.53 -13.49
N ASN A 225 15.81 5.49 -13.20
CA ASN A 225 15.30 5.22 -11.86
C ASN A 225 15.74 3.83 -11.35
N LYS A 226 16.29 3.78 -10.14
CA LYS A 226 16.77 2.59 -9.43
C LYS A 226 17.92 1.82 -10.08
N GLN A 227 18.47 2.28 -11.20
CA GLN A 227 19.63 1.66 -11.83
C GLN A 227 20.92 1.96 -11.05
N LEU A 228 21.86 1.00 -11.10
CA LEU A 228 23.17 1.11 -10.45
C LEU A 228 24.18 1.71 -11.41
N TYR A 229 24.98 2.65 -10.91
CA TYR A 229 26.05 3.31 -11.63
C TYR A 229 27.33 3.33 -10.79
N ALA A 230 28.48 3.05 -11.39
CA ALA A 230 29.76 3.39 -10.77
C ALA A 230 30.03 4.88 -11.05
N VAL A 231 30.14 5.68 -10.00
CA VAL A 231 30.61 7.07 -10.05
C VAL A 231 32.07 7.11 -9.66
N VAL A 232 32.89 7.77 -10.48
CA VAL A 232 34.37 7.74 -10.37
C VAL A 232 34.91 9.17 -10.45
N LEU A 233 35.68 9.57 -9.45
CA LEU A 233 36.38 10.86 -9.46
C LEU A 233 37.74 10.68 -10.11
N LEU A 234 37.91 11.31 -11.25
CA LEU A 234 39.04 11.17 -12.13
C LEU A 234 39.96 12.44 -12.06
N THR A 235 41.25 12.23 -12.24
CA THR A 235 42.20 13.33 -12.42
C THR A 235 43.03 13.08 -13.67
N THR A 236 43.09 14.05 -14.55
CA THR A 236 43.99 14.01 -15.74
C THR A 236 45.45 14.11 -15.30
N GLN A 237 46.40 13.72 -16.17
CA GLN A 237 47.82 13.94 -15.94
C GLN A 237 48.22 15.39 -15.63
N LYS A 238 47.44 16.35 -16.15
CA LYS A 238 47.58 17.81 -15.90
C LYS A 238 46.87 18.28 -14.62
N GLY A 239 46.42 17.37 -13.75
CA GLY A 239 45.74 17.69 -12.48
C GLY A 239 44.27 18.15 -12.61
N LYS A 240 43.67 18.15 -13.80
CA LYS A 240 42.28 18.57 -13.98
C LYS A 240 41.32 17.47 -13.51
N LYS A 241 40.36 17.83 -12.63
CA LYS A 241 39.33 16.96 -12.12
C LYS A 241 38.25 16.67 -13.16
N LYS A 242 37.69 15.48 -13.16
CA LYS A 242 36.61 15.02 -14.00
C LYS A 242 35.77 14.01 -13.22
N THR A 243 34.52 13.87 -13.58
CA THR A 243 33.63 12.84 -13.05
C THR A 243 33.33 11.82 -14.14
N GLY A 244 33.57 10.54 -13.85
CA GLY A 244 33.21 9.42 -14.71
C GLY A 244 31.96 8.73 -14.19
N ILE A 245 31.12 8.23 -15.10
CA ILE A 245 29.93 7.42 -14.79
C ILE A 245 29.92 6.19 -15.67
N VAL A 246 29.67 5.01 -15.04
CA VAL A 246 29.54 3.72 -15.74
C VAL A 246 28.25 3.07 -15.31
N PRO A 247 27.30 2.79 -16.23
CA PRO A 247 26.14 1.94 -15.92
C PRO A 247 26.61 0.53 -15.51
N CYS A 248 26.11 0.04 -14.35
CA CYS A 248 26.48 -1.27 -13.82
C CYS A 248 25.43 -2.36 -14.02
N SER A 249 24.24 -1.97 -14.50
CA SER A 249 23.13 -2.92 -14.70
C SER A 249 22.85 -3.06 -16.19
N ASN A 250 22.79 -4.29 -16.67
CA ASN A 250 22.24 -4.62 -17.98
C ASN A 250 21.66 -6.06 -17.99
N SER A 251 21.04 -6.47 -19.10
CA SER A 251 20.45 -7.79 -19.25
C SER A 251 21.44 -8.86 -19.75
N VAL A 252 22.69 -8.48 -20.05
CA VAL A 252 23.66 -9.35 -20.74
C VAL A 252 24.48 -10.18 -19.76
N PHE A 253 24.92 -9.60 -18.64
CA PHE A 253 25.71 -10.33 -17.65
C PHE A 253 24.96 -10.53 -16.32
N LYS A 254 25.30 -11.62 -15.63
CA LYS A 254 24.69 -11.94 -14.33
C LYS A 254 25.15 -10.95 -13.28
N ARG A 255 24.25 -10.56 -12.39
CA ARG A 255 24.58 -9.71 -11.25
C ARG A 255 25.29 -10.47 -10.14
N LEU A 256 24.90 -11.72 -9.88
CA LEU A 256 25.51 -12.60 -8.89
C LEU A 256 26.52 -13.50 -9.61
N ILE A 257 27.82 -13.24 -9.39
CA ILE A 257 28.93 -13.93 -10.02
C ILE A 257 29.51 -14.93 -9.02
N GLU A 258 29.44 -16.22 -9.33
CA GLU A 258 30.02 -17.26 -8.49
C GLU A 258 31.56 -17.35 -8.69
N ILE A 259 32.29 -17.52 -7.61
CA ILE A 259 33.73 -17.70 -7.66
C ILE A 259 34.04 -19.15 -8.07
N PRO A 260 34.69 -19.39 -9.23
CA PRO A 260 34.83 -20.74 -9.79
C PRO A 260 35.51 -21.75 -8.88
N THR A 261 36.46 -21.28 -8.05
CA THR A 261 37.25 -22.11 -7.11
C THR A 261 36.55 -22.36 -5.77
N ARG A 262 35.46 -21.64 -5.49
CA ARG A 262 34.72 -21.71 -4.22
C ARG A 262 33.18 -21.75 -4.48
N PRO A 263 32.62 -22.94 -4.76
CA PRO A 263 31.17 -23.08 -4.94
C PRO A 263 30.40 -22.48 -3.77
N GLY A 264 29.27 -21.80 -4.09
CA GLY A 264 28.45 -21.09 -3.10
C GLY A 264 29.01 -19.74 -2.63
N THR A 265 30.20 -19.33 -3.16
CA THR A 265 30.75 -18.01 -2.87
C THR A 265 30.55 -17.07 -4.05
N PHE A 266 29.97 -15.91 -3.79
CA PHE A 266 29.53 -14.98 -4.83
C PHE A 266 30.10 -13.58 -4.63
N MET A 267 30.23 -12.86 -5.75
CA MET A 267 30.49 -11.42 -5.80
C MET A 267 29.41 -10.74 -6.63
N LEU A 268 29.00 -9.54 -6.22
CA LEU A 268 28.10 -8.72 -7.03
C LEU A 268 28.84 -8.06 -8.18
N SER A 269 28.25 -8.07 -9.38
CA SER A 269 28.87 -7.52 -10.60
C SER A 269 29.26 -6.05 -10.46
N GLU A 270 28.44 -5.25 -9.73
CA GLU A 270 28.74 -3.85 -9.45
C GLU A 270 30.03 -3.68 -8.61
N GLU A 271 30.33 -4.60 -7.71
CA GLU A 271 31.58 -4.58 -6.94
C GLU A 271 32.79 -4.96 -7.82
N LEU A 272 32.62 -5.93 -8.73
CA LEU A 272 33.63 -6.31 -9.69
C LEU A 272 33.94 -5.15 -10.68
N ILE A 273 32.88 -4.53 -11.21
CA ILE A 273 33.00 -3.35 -12.07
C ILE A 273 33.73 -2.21 -11.33
N LEU A 274 33.33 -1.95 -10.08
CA LEU A 274 33.98 -0.91 -9.30
C LEU A 274 35.45 -1.22 -9.01
N HIS A 275 35.83 -2.50 -8.85
CA HIS A 275 37.23 -2.89 -8.66
C HIS A 275 38.04 -2.59 -9.92
N PHE A 276 37.64 -3.09 -11.09
CA PHE A 276 38.34 -2.97 -12.35
C PHE A 276 38.03 -1.67 -13.15
N VAL A 277 37.36 -0.71 -12.54
CA VAL A 277 36.95 0.53 -13.21
C VAL A 277 38.13 1.35 -13.77
N SER A 278 39.36 1.16 -13.25
CA SER A 278 40.58 1.76 -13.77
C SER A 278 40.89 1.34 -15.22
N LYS A 279 40.54 0.10 -15.61
CA LYS A 279 40.71 -0.37 -16.99
C LYS A 279 39.83 0.39 -17.98
N LEU A 280 38.69 0.90 -17.51
CA LEU A 280 37.76 1.70 -18.33
C LEU A 280 38.22 3.15 -18.50
N TYR A 281 39.16 3.62 -17.68
CA TYR A 281 39.68 5.00 -17.70
C TYR A 281 41.24 5.05 -17.72
N PRO A 282 41.92 4.41 -18.68
CA PRO A 282 43.37 4.21 -18.67
C PRO A 282 44.21 5.51 -18.69
N LYS A 283 43.59 6.61 -19.17
CA LYS A 283 44.27 7.92 -19.25
C LYS A 283 44.07 8.82 -18.02
N TYR A 284 43.44 8.28 -16.96
CA TYR A 284 43.07 9.03 -15.76
C TYR A 284 43.53 8.32 -14.49
N VAL A 285 43.81 9.11 -13.46
CA VAL A 285 44.05 8.62 -12.11
C VAL A 285 42.72 8.66 -11.35
N ILE A 286 42.31 7.50 -10.82
CA ILE A 286 41.12 7.40 -9.98
C ILE A 286 41.45 7.85 -8.57
N ARG A 287 40.68 8.81 -8.03
CA ARG A 287 40.83 9.34 -6.68
C ARG A 287 39.85 8.71 -5.71
N GLU A 288 38.61 8.63 -6.11
CA GLU A 288 37.52 8.05 -5.31
C GLU A 288 36.53 7.37 -6.25
N LYS A 289 35.82 6.36 -5.72
CA LYS A 289 34.83 5.62 -6.48
C LYS A 289 33.73 5.10 -5.57
N SER A 290 32.49 5.08 -6.04
CA SER A 290 31.33 4.55 -5.32
C SER A 290 30.32 3.98 -6.30
N ILE A 291 29.56 2.97 -5.87
CA ILE A 291 28.29 2.68 -6.56
C ILE A 291 27.29 3.73 -6.12
N MET A 292 26.52 4.22 -7.07
CA MET A 292 25.46 5.21 -6.90
C MET A 292 24.14 4.66 -7.45
N ARG A 293 23.06 4.98 -6.78
CA ARG A 293 21.69 4.65 -7.20
C ARG A 293 20.80 5.87 -7.01
N VAL A 294 20.03 6.21 -8.02
CA VAL A 294 19.11 7.36 -7.99
C VAL A 294 17.68 6.84 -7.93
N THR A 295 16.91 7.29 -6.95
CA THR A 295 15.46 7.09 -6.90
C THR A 295 14.78 8.35 -7.41
N ARG A 296 13.85 8.20 -8.37
CA ARG A 296 13.10 9.31 -8.97
C ARG A 296 11.66 9.33 -8.52
N ASN A 297 11.05 10.50 -8.51
CA ASN A 297 9.61 10.65 -8.34
C ASN A 297 8.88 9.81 -9.39
N ALA A 298 7.76 9.20 -9.03
CA ALA A 298 6.87 8.46 -9.92
C ALA A 298 5.41 8.91 -9.78
N ASP A 299 5.17 9.97 -9.00
CA ASP A 299 3.84 10.50 -8.75
C ASP A 299 3.52 11.58 -9.79
N ILE A 300 2.79 11.19 -10.85
CA ILE A 300 2.22 12.12 -11.82
C ILE A 300 0.73 12.19 -11.56
N ASP A 301 0.20 13.41 -11.51
CA ASP A 301 -1.23 13.63 -11.51
C ASP A 301 -1.79 13.37 -12.92
N ALA A 302 -2.57 12.28 -13.05
CA ALA A 302 -3.21 11.93 -14.32
C ALA A 302 -4.22 13.01 -14.77
N GLN A 303 -4.82 13.74 -13.82
CA GLN A 303 -5.75 14.84 -14.15
C GLN A 303 -5.09 16.00 -14.86
N SER A 304 -3.79 16.25 -14.58
CA SER A 304 -3.03 17.31 -15.26
C SER A 304 -2.76 17.02 -16.74
N MET A 305 -3.05 15.82 -17.20
CA MET A 305 -2.83 15.37 -18.58
C MET A 305 -4.14 15.02 -19.32
N TYR A 306 -5.29 15.27 -18.66
CA TYR A 306 -6.59 14.99 -19.26
C TYR A 306 -6.80 15.87 -20.51
N ASP A 307 -7.06 15.21 -21.63
CA ASP A 307 -7.40 15.81 -22.92
C ASP A 307 -8.73 15.18 -23.34
N GLU A 308 -9.77 15.97 -23.53
CA GLU A 308 -11.11 15.51 -23.88
C GLU A 308 -11.17 14.78 -25.22
N ASP A 309 -10.22 15.07 -26.11
CA ASP A 309 -10.12 14.46 -27.45
C ASP A 309 -9.25 13.18 -27.49
N MET A 310 -8.63 12.79 -26.37
CA MET A 310 -7.76 11.63 -26.32
C MET A 310 -8.42 10.46 -25.58
N ASP A 311 -8.40 9.27 -26.20
CA ASP A 311 -8.78 8.04 -25.54
C ASP A 311 -7.99 7.83 -24.24
N TYR A 312 -8.72 7.49 -23.17
CA TYR A 312 -8.16 7.38 -21.81
C TYR A 312 -7.00 6.39 -21.72
N ARG A 313 -7.03 5.30 -22.49
CA ARG A 313 -5.96 4.30 -22.59
C ARG A 313 -4.69 4.91 -23.17
N ASN A 314 -4.78 5.62 -24.29
CA ASN A 314 -3.66 6.31 -24.93
C ASN A 314 -3.04 7.37 -24.00
N MET A 315 -3.88 8.06 -23.23
CA MET A 315 -3.42 8.98 -22.19
C MET A 315 -2.59 8.27 -21.12
N MET A 316 -3.04 7.09 -20.65
CA MET A 316 -2.32 6.31 -19.65
C MET A 316 -0.99 5.78 -20.18
N GLU A 317 -0.89 5.35 -21.44
CA GLU A 317 0.39 4.98 -22.06
C GLU A 317 1.38 6.13 -22.11
N GLN A 318 0.93 7.34 -22.46
CA GLN A 318 1.78 8.53 -22.45
C GLN A 318 2.23 8.90 -21.04
N LEU A 319 1.35 8.74 -20.03
CA LEU A 319 1.69 8.98 -18.64
C LEU A 319 2.81 8.04 -18.18
N ILE A 320 2.73 6.73 -18.53
CA ILE A 320 3.78 5.76 -18.23
C ILE A 320 5.12 6.20 -18.82
N LYS A 321 5.14 6.65 -20.08
CA LYS A 321 6.35 7.14 -20.78
C LYS A 321 6.94 8.39 -20.10
N LYS A 322 6.10 9.35 -19.65
CA LYS A 322 6.55 10.57 -18.94
C LYS A 322 7.09 10.28 -17.55
N ARG A 323 6.52 9.31 -16.82
CA ARG A 323 6.93 8.93 -15.46
C ARG A 323 8.41 8.56 -15.36
N VAL A 324 8.98 8.01 -16.42
CA VAL A 324 10.40 7.59 -16.46
C VAL A 324 11.37 8.75 -16.25
N ARG A 325 10.99 10.00 -16.57
CA ARG A 325 11.87 11.17 -16.59
C ARG A 325 11.65 12.17 -15.44
N LEU A 326 10.92 11.79 -14.39
CA LEU A 326 10.66 12.68 -13.26
C LEU A 326 11.91 12.94 -12.40
N ASP A 327 11.83 13.97 -11.55
CA ASP A 327 12.93 14.47 -10.75
C ASP A 327 13.49 13.46 -9.74
N PRO A 328 14.81 13.49 -9.45
CA PRO A 328 15.41 12.71 -8.37
C PRO A 328 14.85 13.10 -7.01
N VAL A 329 14.64 12.10 -6.15
CA VAL A 329 14.16 12.29 -4.77
C VAL A 329 15.13 11.74 -3.72
N ARG A 330 16.03 10.83 -4.12
CA ARG A 330 17.07 10.25 -3.27
C ARG A 330 18.26 9.78 -4.10
N VAL A 331 19.46 9.95 -3.54
CA VAL A 331 20.72 9.41 -4.08
C VAL A 331 21.39 8.56 -3.02
N GLU A 332 21.62 7.31 -3.32
CA GLU A 332 22.29 6.34 -2.44
C GLU A 332 23.72 6.11 -2.93
N LEU A 333 24.69 6.06 -2.01
CA LEU A 333 26.08 5.81 -2.28
C LEU A 333 26.60 4.65 -1.44
N SER A 334 27.24 3.64 -2.07
CA SER A 334 27.80 2.49 -1.36
C SER A 334 29.07 2.85 -0.57
N ARG A 335 29.76 3.90 -0.96
CA ARG A 335 30.98 4.42 -0.32
C ARG A 335 30.91 5.93 -0.19
N LYS A 336 31.48 6.46 0.89
CA LYS A 336 31.61 7.90 1.06
C LYS A 336 32.53 8.48 -0.02
N ILE A 337 32.12 9.57 -0.62
CA ILE A 337 32.92 10.42 -1.52
C ILE A 337 33.06 11.80 -0.91
N ASN A 338 34.06 12.57 -1.35
CA ASN A 338 34.34 13.88 -0.78
C ASN A 338 33.20 14.89 -1.03
N ARG A 339 33.12 15.91 -0.18
CA ARG A 339 32.06 16.91 -0.20
C ARG A 339 31.94 17.66 -1.55
N LYS A 340 33.08 17.93 -2.21
CA LYS A 340 33.06 18.63 -3.50
C LYS A 340 32.42 17.80 -4.61
N ALA A 341 32.64 16.48 -4.58
CA ALA A 341 31.96 15.57 -5.51
C ALA A 341 30.44 15.51 -5.24
N ILE A 342 30.03 15.51 -3.97
CA ILE A 342 28.61 15.61 -3.61
C ILE A 342 28.03 16.95 -4.10
N ASP A 343 28.78 18.06 -3.97
CA ASP A 343 28.35 19.38 -4.46
C ASP A 343 28.15 19.36 -5.97
N GLU A 344 29.06 18.75 -6.71
CA GLU A 344 28.98 18.61 -8.17
C GLU A 344 27.80 17.75 -8.61
N LEU A 345 27.64 16.55 -8.00
CA LEU A 345 26.53 15.65 -8.29
C LEU A 345 25.17 16.26 -7.89
N SER A 346 25.11 16.98 -6.77
CA SER A 346 23.94 17.72 -6.30
C SER A 346 23.48 18.75 -7.35
N SER A 347 24.44 19.48 -7.92
CA SER A 347 24.17 20.46 -9.00
C SER A 347 23.72 19.78 -10.30
N PHE A 348 24.32 18.65 -10.70
CA PHE A 348 23.93 17.93 -11.91
C PHE A 348 22.55 17.28 -11.80
N LEU A 349 22.20 16.80 -10.62
CA LEU A 349 20.93 16.10 -10.36
C LEU A 349 19.81 17.04 -9.92
N ASP A 350 20.11 18.32 -9.68
CA ASP A 350 19.20 19.33 -9.13
C ASP A 350 18.49 18.83 -7.85
N ILE A 351 19.27 18.31 -6.91
CA ILE A 351 18.76 17.75 -5.66
C ILE A 351 19.63 18.16 -4.47
N GLY A 352 19.01 18.49 -3.34
CA GLY A 352 19.71 18.93 -2.14
C GLY A 352 20.65 17.87 -1.55
N LYS A 353 21.77 18.30 -0.96
CA LYS A 353 22.81 17.41 -0.39
C LYS A 353 22.29 16.48 0.72
N LYS A 354 21.25 16.85 1.46
CA LYS A 354 20.61 16.02 2.47
C LYS A 354 20.02 14.71 1.90
N HIS A 355 19.70 14.70 0.60
CA HIS A 355 19.16 13.54 -0.09
C HIS A 355 20.22 12.51 -0.51
N PHE A 356 21.53 12.80 -0.27
CA PHE A 356 22.61 11.84 -0.49
C PHE A 356 22.82 11.00 0.76
N ILE A 357 22.47 9.71 0.67
CA ILE A 357 22.51 8.76 1.78
C ILE A 357 23.65 7.75 1.54
N SER A 358 24.55 7.64 2.50
CA SER A 358 25.60 6.58 2.46
C SER A 358 25.04 5.28 3.05
N VAL A 359 25.03 4.23 2.25
CA VAL A 359 24.47 2.91 2.56
C VAL A 359 25.57 1.87 2.61
N LYS A 360 25.61 1.05 3.67
CA LYS A 360 26.63 0.00 3.86
C LYS A 360 26.24 -1.37 3.32
N THR A 361 24.98 -1.54 2.92
CA THR A 361 24.47 -2.75 2.26
C THR A 361 24.53 -2.58 0.74
N PRO A 362 24.35 -3.65 -0.06
CA PRO A 362 24.08 -3.48 -1.48
C PRO A 362 22.91 -2.52 -1.72
N LEU A 363 23.07 -1.62 -2.70
CA LEU A 363 22.08 -0.56 -2.97
C LEU A 363 20.78 -1.10 -3.59
N ASP A 364 20.80 -2.30 -4.09
CA ASP A 364 19.66 -3.03 -4.58
C ASP A 364 19.70 -4.46 -4.01
N MET A 365 18.68 -4.79 -3.21
CA MET A 365 18.58 -6.08 -2.52
C MET A 365 17.94 -7.18 -3.36
N SER A 366 17.56 -6.93 -4.61
CA SER A 366 16.90 -7.93 -5.46
C SER A 366 17.73 -9.19 -5.73
N PHE A 367 19.06 -9.11 -5.55
CA PHE A 367 19.95 -10.27 -5.69
C PHE A 367 19.60 -11.40 -4.71
N VAL A 368 18.94 -11.12 -3.58
CA VAL A 368 18.58 -12.15 -2.59
C VAL A 368 17.65 -13.21 -3.19
N PHE A 369 16.81 -12.87 -4.17
CA PHE A 369 15.96 -13.84 -4.87
C PHE A 369 16.75 -14.81 -5.74
N GLN A 370 17.88 -14.34 -6.32
CA GLN A 370 18.81 -15.21 -7.02
C GLN A 370 19.54 -16.11 -6.02
N LEU A 371 19.93 -15.56 -4.85
CA LEU A 371 20.60 -16.29 -3.79
C LEU A 371 19.71 -17.40 -3.22
N GLN A 372 18.42 -17.15 -3.04
CA GLN A 372 17.45 -18.16 -2.58
C GLN A 372 17.39 -19.38 -3.50
N HIS A 373 17.65 -19.20 -4.81
CA HIS A 373 17.72 -20.32 -5.74
C HIS A 373 18.82 -21.34 -5.35
N TYR A 374 19.95 -20.90 -4.79
CA TYR A 374 21.03 -21.76 -4.28
C TYR A 374 20.70 -22.36 -2.92
N LEU A 375 19.71 -21.85 -2.22
CA LEU A 375 19.27 -22.35 -0.91
C LEU A 375 18.07 -23.28 -0.98
N ARG A 376 17.42 -23.43 -2.14
CA ARG A 376 16.13 -24.13 -2.31
C ARG A 376 16.11 -25.58 -1.79
N ASP A 377 17.25 -26.26 -1.82
CA ASP A 377 17.36 -27.64 -1.36
C ASP A 377 17.48 -27.75 0.19
N LYS A 378 17.59 -26.61 0.89
CA LYS A 378 17.68 -26.48 2.34
C LYS A 378 16.35 -26.00 2.90
N GLN A 379 15.38 -26.92 2.96
CA GLN A 379 13.98 -26.57 3.32
C GLN A 379 13.87 -25.92 4.71
N GLU A 380 14.77 -26.23 5.65
CA GLU A 380 14.81 -25.65 6.99
C GLU A 380 15.09 -24.13 7.00
N LEU A 381 15.54 -23.55 5.86
CA LEU A 381 15.79 -22.11 5.72
C LEU A 381 14.57 -21.32 5.23
N PHE A 382 13.49 -22.01 4.88
CA PHE A 382 12.24 -21.44 4.39
C PHE A 382 11.08 -21.75 5.33
N PHE A 383 10.01 -20.98 5.23
CA PHE A 383 8.76 -21.38 5.86
C PHE A 383 8.28 -22.71 5.31
N GLU A 384 7.70 -23.54 6.16
CA GLU A 384 7.00 -24.75 5.72
C GLU A 384 5.97 -24.41 4.65
N LYS A 385 5.96 -25.17 3.55
CA LYS A 385 5.04 -24.92 2.46
C LYS A 385 3.60 -25.15 2.91
N ARG A 386 2.80 -24.11 2.95
CA ARG A 386 1.36 -24.15 3.23
C ARG A 386 0.56 -24.01 1.94
N THR A 387 -0.45 -24.83 1.75
CA THR A 387 -1.36 -24.79 0.62
C THR A 387 -2.75 -24.43 1.11
N PRO A 388 -3.44 -23.42 0.54
CA PRO A 388 -4.82 -23.12 0.89
C PRO A 388 -5.71 -24.36 0.80
N ARG A 389 -6.57 -24.57 1.78
CA ARG A 389 -7.51 -25.71 1.82
C ARG A 389 -8.85 -25.32 1.21
N ASP A 390 -9.53 -26.30 0.62
CA ASP A 390 -10.89 -26.07 0.16
C ASP A 390 -11.81 -25.96 1.41
N THR A 391 -12.73 -24.99 1.39
CA THR A 391 -13.64 -24.80 2.52
C THR A 391 -14.59 -25.98 2.65
N PRO A 392 -14.89 -26.47 3.87
CA PRO A 392 -15.89 -27.51 4.08
C PRO A 392 -17.33 -27.03 3.81
N GLU A 393 -17.53 -25.73 3.68
CA GLU A 393 -18.85 -25.11 3.51
C GLU A 393 -19.41 -25.28 2.09
N LEU A 394 -18.56 -25.58 1.10
CA LEU A 394 -18.92 -25.70 -0.32
C LEU A 394 -18.35 -26.96 -0.94
N SER A 395 -19.18 -27.65 -1.72
CA SER A 395 -18.76 -28.76 -2.58
C SER A 395 -18.37 -28.26 -3.97
N LEU A 396 -17.12 -28.48 -4.38
CA LEU A 396 -16.69 -28.18 -5.75
C LEU A 396 -17.26 -29.13 -6.80
N LYS A 397 -17.97 -30.22 -6.39
CA LYS A 397 -18.63 -31.15 -7.32
C LYS A 397 -20.02 -30.66 -7.77
N GLU A 398 -20.61 -29.73 -7.02
CA GLU A 398 -21.93 -29.17 -7.25
C GLU A 398 -21.83 -27.70 -7.71
N SER A 399 -22.91 -27.16 -8.27
CA SER A 399 -22.98 -25.75 -8.62
C SER A 399 -22.81 -24.86 -7.37
N ILE A 400 -21.84 -23.96 -7.41
CA ILE A 400 -21.63 -22.99 -6.33
C ILE A 400 -22.82 -22.01 -6.24
N LEU A 401 -23.41 -21.63 -7.38
CA LEU A 401 -24.59 -20.76 -7.40
C LEU A 401 -25.73 -21.37 -6.58
N GLY A 402 -26.07 -22.63 -6.83
CA GLY A 402 -27.15 -23.32 -6.13
C GLY A 402 -26.87 -23.58 -4.65
N GLN A 403 -25.60 -23.64 -4.23
CA GLN A 403 -25.23 -23.75 -2.81
C GLN A 403 -25.37 -22.41 -2.10
N VAL A 404 -24.94 -21.30 -2.73
CA VAL A 404 -25.02 -19.95 -2.18
C VAL A 404 -26.46 -19.44 -2.10
N GLU A 405 -27.37 -19.89 -2.97
CA GLU A 405 -28.80 -19.60 -2.86
C GLU A 405 -29.42 -20.08 -1.52
N LYS A 406 -28.77 -21.07 -0.87
CA LYS A 406 -29.27 -21.65 0.40
C LYS A 406 -28.65 -21.03 1.64
N LYS A 407 -27.41 -20.52 1.55
CA LYS A 407 -26.68 -19.89 2.65
C LYS A 407 -25.55 -19.00 2.16
N ASP A 408 -25.27 -17.96 2.89
CA ASP A 408 -24.08 -17.13 2.65
C ASP A 408 -22.80 -17.92 2.96
N VAL A 409 -21.73 -17.64 2.25
CA VAL A 409 -20.41 -18.25 2.44
C VAL A 409 -19.34 -17.19 2.58
N LEU A 410 -18.53 -17.29 3.63
CA LEU A 410 -17.38 -16.43 3.87
C LEU A 410 -16.09 -17.23 3.68
N LEU A 411 -15.30 -16.87 2.67
CA LEU A 411 -13.97 -17.42 2.44
C LEU A 411 -12.91 -16.55 3.10
N SER A 412 -11.89 -17.17 3.70
CA SER A 412 -10.77 -16.51 4.38
C SER A 412 -9.44 -16.91 3.74
N TYR A 413 -8.90 -16.03 2.88
CA TYR A 413 -7.59 -16.21 2.25
C TYR A 413 -6.45 -15.82 3.19
N PRO A 414 -5.25 -16.44 3.08
CA PRO A 414 -4.82 -17.53 2.20
C PRO A 414 -5.10 -18.92 2.78
N PHE A 415 -5.82 -19.01 3.90
CA PHE A 415 -6.08 -20.24 4.62
C PHE A 415 -7.02 -21.16 3.83
N GLU A 416 -8.08 -20.56 3.29
CA GLU A 416 -8.99 -21.21 2.36
C GLU A 416 -8.67 -20.84 0.90
N SER A 417 -9.07 -21.71 -0.02
CA SER A 417 -8.79 -21.62 -1.46
C SER A 417 -9.72 -20.64 -2.16
N MET A 418 -9.21 -19.93 -3.18
CA MET A 418 -10.02 -19.11 -4.09
C MET A 418 -10.79 -19.95 -5.13
N LYS A 419 -10.59 -21.27 -5.20
CA LYS A 419 -11.25 -22.15 -6.18
C LYS A 419 -12.78 -22.04 -6.18
N PRO A 420 -13.48 -21.96 -5.01
CA PRO A 420 -14.94 -21.81 -5.03
C PRO A 420 -15.40 -20.54 -5.76
N PHE A 421 -14.69 -19.42 -5.62
CA PHE A 421 -15.01 -18.20 -6.33
C PHE A 421 -14.76 -18.33 -7.84
N ILE A 422 -13.65 -18.95 -8.26
CA ILE A 422 -13.36 -19.21 -9.67
C ILE A 422 -14.42 -20.14 -10.27
N LYS A 423 -14.76 -21.21 -9.54
CA LYS A 423 -15.82 -22.13 -9.97
C LYS A 423 -17.19 -21.43 -10.06
N MET A 424 -17.51 -20.54 -9.15
CA MET A 424 -18.73 -19.73 -9.23
C MET A 424 -18.83 -18.95 -10.55
N LEU A 425 -17.72 -18.36 -11.01
CA LEU A 425 -17.68 -17.66 -12.30
C LEU A 425 -17.84 -18.62 -13.49
N ASN A 426 -17.19 -19.82 -13.46
CA ASN A 426 -17.35 -20.83 -14.49
C ASN A 426 -18.80 -21.37 -14.50
N ASP A 427 -19.37 -21.69 -13.32
CA ASP A 427 -20.78 -22.09 -13.22
C ASP A 427 -21.71 -21.02 -13.82
N ALA A 428 -21.41 -19.72 -13.57
CA ALA A 428 -22.20 -18.62 -14.10
C ALA A 428 -22.02 -18.46 -15.63
N ALA A 429 -20.85 -18.79 -16.16
CA ALA A 429 -20.62 -18.77 -17.62
C ALA A 429 -21.44 -19.86 -18.34
N GLU A 430 -21.59 -21.03 -17.71
CA GLU A 430 -22.31 -22.19 -18.28
C GLU A 430 -23.83 -22.15 -18.00
N ASP A 431 -24.29 -21.60 -16.87
CA ASP A 431 -25.69 -21.63 -16.44
C ASP A 431 -26.58 -20.83 -17.42
N PRO A 432 -27.57 -21.49 -18.11
CA PRO A 432 -28.45 -20.82 -19.08
C PRO A 432 -29.35 -19.73 -18.45
N ASP A 433 -29.62 -19.78 -17.16
CA ASP A 433 -30.44 -18.80 -16.47
C ASP A 433 -29.64 -17.54 -16.09
N VAL A 434 -28.31 -17.59 -16.10
CA VAL A 434 -27.47 -16.40 -15.88
C VAL A 434 -27.54 -15.49 -17.11
N VAL A 435 -27.93 -14.25 -16.91
CA VAL A 435 -28.07 -13.24 -17.97
C VAL A 435 -26.94 -12.21 -17.98
N SER A 436 -26.35 -11.89 -16.82
CA SER A 436 -25.23 -10.97 -16.79
C SER A 436 -24.26 -11.22 -15.64
N ILE A 437 -23.00 -10.87 -15.89
CA ILE A 437 -21.90 -10.83 -14.89
C ILE A 437 -21.29 -9.43 -14.93
N LYS A 438 -21.29 -8.74 -13.79
CA LYS A 438 -20.68 -7.40 -13.63
C LYS A 438 -19.58 -7.44 -12.59
N MET A 439 -18.40 -6.90 -12.91
CA MET A 439 -17.23 -7.04 -12.03
C MET A 439 -16.32 -5.81 -12.04
N THR A 440 -15.72 -5.50 -10.88
CA THR A 440 -14.70 -4.44 -10.77
C THR A 440 -13.31 -5.06 -10.64
N LEU A 441 -12.36 -4.68 -11.50
CA LEU A 441 -10.99 -5.17 -11.49
C LEU A 441 -10.00 -4.03 -11.20
N TYR A 442 -9.08 -4.26 -10.27
CA TYR A 442 -8.04 -3.30 -9.90
C TYR A 442 -6.63 -3.81 -10.17
N ARG A 443 -6.32 -5.05 -9.81
CA ARG A 443 -5.06 -5.77 -10.06
C ARG A 443 -5.37 -7.20 -10.39
N VAL A 444 -4.96 -7.66 -11.55
CA VAL A 444 -5.23 -9.00 -12.06
C VAL A 444 -3.92 -9.75 -12.25
N ALA A 445 -3.92 -11.07 -12.14
CA ALA A 445 -2.75 -11.89 -12.44
C ALA A 445 -2.50 -11.95 -13.97
N ASP A 446 -1.22 -12.06 -14.39
CA ASP A 446 -0.85 -12.13 -15.83
C ASP A 446 -1.54 -13.28 -16.60
N LYS A 447 -1.82 -14.38 -15.89
CA LYS A 447 -2.60 -15.52 -16.38
C LYS A 447 -3.70 -15.79 -15.36
N SER A 448 -4.86 -15.19 -15.58
CA SER A 448 -5.96 -15.20 -14.61
C SER A 448 -7.10 -16.08 -15.11
N GLN A 449 -7.44 -17.10 -14.31
CA GLN A 449 -8.62 -17.94 -14.54
C GLN A 449 -9.93 -17.13 -14.42
N ILE A 450 -9.90 -16.04 -13.66
CA ILE A 450 -11.05 -15.12 -13.55
C ILE A 450 -11.31 -14.43 -14.90
N ILE A 451 -10.25 -13.97 -15.58
CA ILE A 451 -10.38 -13.38 -16.92
C ILE A 451 -10.88 -14.42 -17.92
N ASP A 452 -10.33 -15.63 -17.85
CA ASP A 452 -10.74 -16.72 -18.75
C ASP A 452 -12.23 -17.07 -18.55
N ALA A 453 -12.74 -17.13 -17.32
CA ALA A 453 -14.17 -17.36 -17.02
C ALA A 453 -15.09 -16.21 -17.49
N LEU A 454 -14.63 -14.94 -17.43
CA LEU A 454 -15.39 -13.81 -17.96
C LEU A 454 -15.46 -13.82 -19.48
N ILE A 455 -14.37 -14.22 -20.16
CA ILE A 455 -14.33 -14.43 -21.61
C ILE A 455 -15.32 -15.52 -22.00
N GLU A 456 -15.25 -16.69 -21.35
CA GLU A 456 -16.16 -17.80 -21.59
C GLU A 456 -17.64 -17.40 -21.41
N ALA A 457 -17.94 -16.61 -20.36
CA ALA A 457 -19.28 -16.10 -20.14
C ALA A 457 -19.77 -15.22 -21.30
N ALA A 458 -18.91 -14.33 -21.83
CA ALA A 458 -19.26 -13.48 -22.97
C ALA A 458 -19.45 -14.29 -24.26
N GLU A 459 -18.56 -15.27 -24.52
CA GLU A 459 -18.66 -16.19 -25.66
C GLU A 459 -19.94 -17.06 -25.59
N ASN A 460 -20.40 -17.39 -24.36
CA ASN A 460 -21.68 -18.08 -24.11
C ASN A 460 -22.91 -17.12 -24.17
N GLY A 461 -22.72 -15.88 -24.62
CA GLY A 461 -23.80 -14.92 -24.85
C GLY A 461 -24.32 -14.21 -23.61
N LYS A 462 -23.60 -14.24 -22.48
CA LYS A 462 -23.94 -13.46 -21.29
C LYS A 462 -23.54 -11.98 -21.47
N GLU A 463 -24.30 -11.06 -20.88
CA GLU A 463 -23.85 -9.66 -20.75
C GLU A 463 -22.73 -9.59 -19.72
N VAL A 464 -21.49 -9.36 -20.15
CA VAL A 464 -20.32 -9.24 -19.26
C VAL A 464 -19.84 -7.80 -19.25
N ILE A 465 -19.92 -7.15 -18.08
CA ILE A 465 -19.50 -5.76 -17.88
C ILE A 465 -18.36 -5.73 -16.86
N VAL A 466 -17.20 -5.28 -17.30
CA VAL A 466 -15.99 -5.26 -16.47
C VAL A 466 -15.46 -3.83 -16.34
N LEU A 467 -15.41 -3.32 -15.12
CA LEU A 467 -14.72 -2.08 -14.84
C LEU A 467 -13.24 -2.39 -14.55
N VAL A 468 -12.34 -1.89 -15.39
CA VAL A 468 -10.89 -2.03 -15.24
C VAL A 468 -10.29 -0.70 -14.81
N GLU A 469 -9.69 -0.65 -13.61
CA GLU A 469 -9.02 0.56 -13.11
C GLU A 469 -7.60 0.66 -13.68
N LEU A 470 -7.40 1.46 -14.73
CA LEU A 470 -6.10 1.64 -15.39
C LEU A 470 -5.08 2.40 -14.55
N ARG A 471 -5.49 3.16 -13.52
CA ARG A 471 -4.61 3.91 -12.62
C ARG A 471 -4.09 3.08 -11.44
N ALA A 472 -4.12 1.75 -11.55
CA ALA A 472 -3.46 0.86 -10.59
C ALA A 472 -1.95 0.98 -10.74
N ARG A 473 -1.27 1.72 -9.84
CA ARG A 473 0.16 2.04 -9.96
C ARG A 473 1.01 0.79 -10.14
N PHE A 474 1.89 0.83 -11.16
CA PHE A 474 2.83 -0.23 -11.56
C PHE A 474 2.19 -1.48 -12.19
N ASP A 475 0.85 -1.52 -12.30
CA ASP A 475 0.12 -2.59 -13.00
C ASP A 475 -0.61 -2.06 -14.25
N GLU A 476 -0.38 -0.80 -14.63
CA GLU A 476 -1.09 -0.12 -15.70
C GLU A 476 -0.98 -0.89 -17.03
N ALA A 477 0.22 -1.35 -17.40
CA ALA A 477 0.46 -2.07 -18.65
C ALA A 477 -0.27 -3.43 -18.67
N ASN A 478 -0.24 -4.18 -17.57
CA ASN A 478 -0.96 -5.45 -17.46
C ASN A 478 -2.47 -5.24 -17.55
N ASN A 479 -3.00 -4.21 -16.89
CA ASN A 479 -4.43 -3.91 -16.92
C ASN A 479 -4.89 -3.48 -18.33
N ILE A 480 -4.06 -2.76 -19.09
CA ILE A 480 -4.33 -2.41 -20.49
C ILE A 480 -4.39 -3.69 -21.34
N GLU A 481 -3.42 -4.58 -21.22
CA GLU A 481 -3.39 -5.84 -21.96
C GLU A 481 -4.63 -6.72 -21.66
N MET A 482 -4.99 -6.85 -20.38
CA MET A 482 -6.18 -7.62 -19.97
C MET A 482 -7.47 -7.01 -20.50
N SER A 483 -7.57 -5.65 -20.56
CA SER A 483 -8.75 -5.00 -21.13
C SER A 483 -8.95 -5.33 -22.61
N HIS A 484 -7.86 -5.40 -23.40
CA HIS A 484 -7.96 -5.82 -24.80
C HIS A 484 -8.48 -7.26 -24.95
N ARG A 485 -7.97 -8.19 -24.16
CA ARG A 485 -8.44 -9.59 -24.21
C ARG A 485 -9.94 -9.71 -23.92
N LEU A 486 -10.43 -8.95 -22.96
CA LEU A 486 -11.86 -8.93 -22.61
C LEU A 486 -12.71 -8.27 -23.70
N GLU A 487 -12.26 -7.15 -24.30
CA GLU A 487 -12.95 -6.48 -25.40
C GLU A 487 -13.04 -7.38 -26.63
N ASP A 488 -11.94 -8.05 -27.00
CA ASP A 488 -11.88 -8.98 -28.14
C ASP A 488 -12.88 -10.15 -27.99
N ALA A 489 -13.18 -10.55 -26.76
CA ALA A 489 -14.18 -11.57 -26.45
C ALA A 489 -15.63 -11.05 -26.37
N GLY A 490 -15.86 -9.74 -26.58
CA GLY A 490 -17.19 -9.12 -26.54
C GLY A 490 -17.64 -8.62 -25.16
N CYS A 491 -16.76 -8.57 -24.17
CA CYS A 491 -17.07 -7.93 -22.88
C CYS A 491 -17.17 -6.42 -23.03
N GLN A 492 -18.11 -5.79 -22.32
CA GLN A 492 -18.17 -4.35 -22.21
C GLN A 492 -17.18 -3.86 -21.14
N ILE A 493 -16.20 -3.03 -21.52
CA ILE A 493 -15.18 -2.50 -20.61
C ILE A 493 -15.49 -1.07 -20.21
N LEU A 494 -15.38 -0.80 -18.90
CA LEU A 494 -15.46 0.54 -18.31
C LEU A 494 -14.07 0.89 -17.77
N TYR A 495 -13.50 2.03 -18.17
CA TYR A 495 -12.15 2.47 -17.79
C TYR A 495 -12.13 3.38 -16.55
N GLY A 496 -12.83 2.96 -15.48
CA GLY A 496 -12.90 3.70 -14.24
C GLY A 496 -13.75 4.97 -14.33
N LEU A 497 -13.53 5.90 -13.40
CA LEU A 497 -14.18 7.22 -13.35
C LEU A 497 -13.12 8.31 -13.46
N GLY A 498 -13.43 9.43 -14.14
CA GLY A 498 -12.51 10.55 -14.30
C GLY A 498 -11.94 11.07 -12.97
N ASP A 499 -12.83 11.36 -12.01
CA ASP A 499 -12.47 11.99 -10.74
C ASP A 499 -12.10 11.01 -9.62
N TYR A 500 -12.59 9.76 -9.68
CA TYR A 500 -12.45 8.77 -8.60
C TYR A 500 -11.78 7.49 -9.10
N LYS A 501 -10.83 6.96 -8.33
CA LYS A 501 -10.33 5.60 -8.56
C LYS A 501 -11.32 4.59 -8.03
N VAL A 502 -11.62 3.56 -8.82
CA VAL A 502 -12.46 2.46 -8.37
C VAL A 502 -11.58 1.40 -7.72
N HIS A 503 -11.81 1.17 -6.43
CA HIS A 503 -11.02 0.23 -5.64
C HIS A 503 -11.88 -0.82 -4.92
N SER A 504 -13.20 -0.80 -5.14
CA SER A 504 -14.12 -1.85 -4.68
C SER A 504 -13.76 -3.21 -5.29
N LYS A 505 -14.12 -4.28 -4.59
CA LYS A 505 -14.04 -5.66 -5.07
C LYS A 505 -15.46 -6.21 -5.02
N LEU A 506 -16.14 -6.05 -6.13
CA LEU A 506 -17.55 -6.33 -6.29
C LEU A 506 -17.77 -7.14 -7.56
N CYS A 507 -18.43 -8.28 -7.42
CA CYS A 507 -18.91 -9.11 -8.51
C CYS A 507 -20.41 -9.34 -8.32
N LEU A 508 -21.20 -9.08 -9.35
CA LEU A 508 -22.65 -9.25 -9.36
C LEU A 508 -23.02 -10.19 -10.51
N ILE A 509 -23.64 -11.31 -10.19
CA ILE A 509 -24.25 -12.24 -11.14
C ILE A 509 -25.75 -12.02 -11.07
N THR A 510 -26.37 -11.80 -12.23
CA THR A 510 -27.83 -11.68 -12.37
C THR A 510 -28.37 -12.93 -13.05
N LYS A 511 -29.31 -13.58 -12.42
CA LYS A 511 -29.92 -14.84 -12.87
C LYS A 511 -31.40 -14.64 -13.09
N LYS A 512 -31.95 -15.21 -14.15
CA LYS A 512 -33.39 -15.23 -14.41
C LYS A 512 -34.09 -16.21 -13.48
N LYS A 513 -35.22 -15.80 -12.90
CA LYS A 513 -36.03 -16.65 -12.02
C LYS A 513 -37.51 -16.35 -12.22
N GLY A 514 -38.22 -17.25 -12.91
CA GLY A 514 -39.59 -17.03 -13.32
C GLY A 514 -39.72 -15.80 -14.20
N ASP A 515 -40.61 -14.86 -13.83
CA ASP A 515 -40.77 -13.57 -14.51
C ASP A 515 -39.86 -12.43 -14.01
N GLY A 516 -38.95 -12.76 -13.05
CA GLY A 516 -38.05 -11.78 -12.43
C GLY A 516 -36.58 -12.18 -12.53
N PHE A 517 -35.78 -11.52 -11.70
CA PHE A 517 -34.35 -11.78 -11.59
C PHE A 517 -33.97 -11.96 -10.12
N GLU A 518 -32.94 -12.75 -9.90
CA GLU A 518 -32.26 -12.85 -8.61
C GLU A 518 -30.78 -12.51 -8.75
N TYR A 519 -30.17 -12.13 -7.65
CA TYR A 519 -28.79 -11.70 -7.58
C TYR A 519 -27.96 -12.64 -6.73
N ILE A 520 -26.77 -12.97 -7.22
CA ILE A 520 -25.69 -13.55 -6.41
C ILE A 520 -24.55 -12.54 -6.42
N THR A 521 -24.15 -12.09 -5.25
CA THR A 521 -23.17 -11.03 -5.09
C THR A 521 -21.96 -11.54 -4.33
N GLN A 522 -20.77 -11.29 -4.85
CA GLN A 522 -19.54 -11.50 -4.11
C GLN A 522 -18.90 -10.14 -3.81
N ILE A 523 -18.53 -9.93 -2.53
CA ILE A 523 -17.83 -8.73 -2.06
C ILE A 523 -16.58 -9.16 -1.33
N GLY A 524 -15.43 -8.60 -1.74
CA GLY A 524 -14.14 -8.93 -1.16
C GLY A 524 -13.42 -7.75 -0.51
N THR A 525 -12.55 -8.06 0.45
CA THR A 525 -11.60 -7.08 0.99
C THR A 525 -10.35 -6.95 0.12
N GLY A 526 -9.98 -8.01 -0.60
CA GLY A 526 -8.79 -8.15 -1.44
C GLY A 526 -9.07 -8.19 -2.93
N ASN A 527 -8.03 -7.97 -3.73
CA ASN A 527 -8.12 -7.96 -5.18
C ASN A 527 -8.42 -9.35 -5.75
N TYR A 528 -9.03 -9.38 -6.92
CA TYR A 528 -9.24 -10.58 -7.73
C TYR A 528 -7.93 -11.01 -8.41
N ASN A 529 -7.06 -11.66 -7.62
CA ASN A 529 -5.74 -12.06 -8.09
C ASN A 529 -5.30 -13.34 -7.39
N GLU A 530 -5.20 -14.43 -8.14
CA GLU A 530 -4.94 -15.78 -7.66
C GLU A 530 -3.55 -15.95 -7.01
N LYS A 531 -2.58 -15.10 -7.40
CA LYS A 531 -1.23 -15.09 -6.80
C LYS A 531 -1.26 -14.41 -5.43
N THR A 532 -1.90 -13.23 -5.33
CA THR A 532 -1.92 -12.47 -4.08
C THR A 532 -2.87 -13.08 -3.04
N SER A 533 -3.92 -13.80 -3.45
CA SER A 533 -4.80 -14.53 -2.54
C SER A 533 -4.09 -15.63 -1.72
N ARG A 534 -2.89 -16.06 -2.15
CA ARG A 534 -2.04 -17.01 -1.43
C ARG A 534 -1.03 -16.35 -0.48
N LEU A 535 -0.95 -15.03 -0.48
CA LEU A 535 0.06 -14.24 0.24
C LEU A 535 -0.56 -13.19 1.18
N TYR A 536 -1.82 -12.82 0.95
CA TYR A 536 -2.53 -11.77 1.68
C TYR A 536 -3.69 -12.37 2.45
N THR A 537 -3.88 -11.91 3.70
CA THR A 537 -5.09 -12.26 4.43
C THR A 537 -6.24 -11.38 3.93
N ASP A 538 -7.25 -12.00 3.35
CA ASP A 538 -8.43 -11.30 2.84
C ASP A 538 -9.69 -12.11 3.08
N LEU A 539 -10.85 -11.43 3.10
CA LEU A 539 -12.16 -12.01 3.25
C LEU A 539 -12.97 -11.85 1.96
N SER A 540 -13.77 -12.85 1.64
CA SER A 540 -14.63 -12.88 0.46
C SER A 540 -16.00 -13.44 0.85
N LEU A 541 -17.01 -12.57 0.93
CA LEU A 541 -18.40 -12.94 1.17
C LEU A 541 -19.10 -13.21 -0.15
N ILE A 542 -19.75 -14.37 -0.26
CA ILE A 542 -20.64 -14.73 -1.37
C ILE A 542 -22.03 -14.86 -0.79
N THR A 543 -23.00 -14.10 -1.30
CA THR A 543 -24.35 -14.02 -0.76
C THR A 543 -25.41 -13.95 -1.87
N ALA A 544 -26.54 -14.60 -1.65
CA ALA A 544 -27.74 -14.47 -2.47
C ALA A 544 -28.77 -13.48 -1.85
N ASN A 545 -28.33 -12.65 -0.91
CA ASN A 545 -29.20 -11.61 -0.35
C ASN A 545 -29.61 -10.60 -1.42
N GLN A 546 -30.92 -10.56 -1.73
CA GLN A 546 -31.47 -9.78 -2.84
C GLN A 546 -31.36 -8.27 -2.61
N GLU A 547 -31.36 -7.81 -1.38
CA GLU A 547 -31.23 -6.39 -1.04
C GLU A 547 -29.80 -5.90 -1.25
N ILE A 548 -28.80 -6.72 -0.85
CA ILE A 548 -27.37 -6.48 -1.16
C ILE A 548 -27.14 -6.50 -2.68
N GLY A 549 -27.75 -7.47 -3.39
CA GLY A 549 -27.66 -7.58 -4.84
C GLY A 549 -28.28 -6.35 -5.56
N ALA A 550 -29.42 -5.88 -5.09
CA ALA A 550 -30.06 -4.67 -5.62
C ALA A 550 -29.19 -3.42 -5.41
N ASP A 551 -28.55 -3.28 -4.25
CA ASP A 551 -27.60 -2.18 -4.01
C ASP A 551 -26.36 -2.31 -4.91
N ALA A 552 -25.80 -3.52 -5.08
CA ALA A 552 -24.69 -3.77 -6.01
C ALA A 552 -25.07 -3.40 -7.46
N SER A 553 -26.29 -3.73 -7.88
CA SER A 553 -26.81 -3.34 -9.20
C SER A 553 -26.86 -1.81 -9.37
N ARG A 554 -27.32 -1.07 -8.35
CA ARG A 554 -27.32 0.42 -8.36
C ARG A 554 -25.90 0.97 -8.45
N VAL A 555 -24.94 0.36 -7.74
CA VAL A 555 -23.53 0.76 -7.84
C VAL A 555 -23.02 0.59 -9.27
N PHE A 556 -23.24 -0.56 -9.92
CA PHE A 556 -22.83 -0.77 -11.30
C PHE A 556 -23.53 0.16 -12.27
N MET A 557 -24.83 0.41 -12.11
CA MET A 557 -25.56 1.39 -12.94
C MET A 557 -24.99 2.81 -12.82
N ALA A 558 -24.58 3.23 -11.62
CA ALA A 558 -23.93 4.53 -11.44
C ALA A 558 -22.55 4.54 -12.14
N LEU A 559 -21.74 3.50 -11.96
CA LEU A 559 -20.44 3.38 -12.59
C LEU A 559 -20.52 3.39 -14.12
N GLN A 560 -21.53 2.74 -14.73
CA GLN A 560 -21.77 2.76 -16.17
C GLN A 560 -22.13 4.18 -16.69
N ARG A 561 -22.75 5.02 -15.87
CA ARG A 561 -23.02 6.41 -16.21
C ARG A 561 -21.87 7.37 -15.94
N GLY A 562 -20.71 6.85 -15.46
CA GLY A 562 -19.58 7.69 -15.05
C GLY A 562 -19.79 8.41 -13.72
N GLU A 563 -20.69 7.90 -12.88
CA GLU A 563 -21.13 8.52 -11.61
C GLU A 563 -20.80 7.64 -10.39
N THR A 564 -21.05 8.19 -9.21
CA THR A 564 -21.04 7.44 -7.93
C THR A 564 -22.41 7.53 -7.29
N VAL A 565 -22.84 6.47 -6.59
CA VAL A 565 -24.10 6.46 -5.83
C VAL A 565 -24.13 7.58 -4.81
N SER A 566 -25.33 8.18 -4.60
CA SER A 566 -25.56 9.19 -3.58
C SER A 566 -26.01 8.55 -2.26
N ASP A 567 -25.96 9.33 -1.17
CA ASP A 567 -26.51 8.88 0.11
C ASP A 567 -28.03 8.68 -0.04
N GLY A 568 -28.50 7.49 0.34
CA GLY A 568 -29.89 7.07 0.16
C GLY A 568 -30.18 6.24 -1.10
N ASP A 569 -29.28 6.21 -2.10
CA ASP A 569 -29.44 5.33 -3.27
C ASP A 569 -29.25 3.85 -2.90
N VAL A 570 -28.43 3.58 -1.90
CA VAL A 570 -28.13 2.24 -1.36
C VAL A 570 -28.53 2.19 0.11
N LYS A 571 -29.05 1.04 0.55
CA LYS A 571 -29.60 0.85 1.90
C LYS A 571 -28.71 0.00 2.78
N HIS A 572 -28.07 -1.00 2.22
CA HIS A 572 -27.27 -2.01 2.91
C HIS A 572 -25.77 -1.79 2.72
N LEU A 573 -25.34 -1.53 1.49
CA LEU A 573 -23.96 -1.26 1.19
C LEU A 573 -23.54 0.13 1.65
N LEU A 574 -22.34 0.24 2.24
CA LEU A 574 -21.69 1.52 2.52
C LEU A 574 -20.74 1.83 1.37
N VAL A 575 -21.04 2.87 0.59
CA VAL A 575 -20.30 3.18 -0.63
C VAL A 575 -19.60 4.54 -0.50
N ALA A 576 -18.28 4.57 -0.65
CA ALA A 576 -17.53 5.81 -0.81
C ALA A 576 -17.64 6.30 -2.28
N PRO A 577 -17.52 7.61 -2.52
CA PRO A 577 -17.10 8.67 -1.59
C PRO A 577 -18.23 9.35 -0.79
N LYS A 578 -19.49 9.04 -1.05
CA LYS A 578 -20.58 9.89 -0.58
C LYS A 578 -21.26 9.45 0.72
N CYS A 579 -21.29 8.14 1.03
CA CYS A 579 -22.02 7.68 2.22
C CYS A 579 -21.14 6.90 3.23
N LEU A 580 -20.08 6.22 2.83
CA LEU A 580 -19.31 5.33 3.72
C LEU A 580 -18.79 6.04 4.98
N GLN A 581 -18.16 7.21 4.86
CA GLN A 581 -17.60 7.94 6.00
C GLN A 581 -18.68 8.36 6.99
N ASN A 582 -19.78 8.94 6.49
CA ASN A 582 -20.87 9.43 7.32
C ASN A 582 -21.53 8.27 8.10
N LYS A 583 -21.78 7.15 7.43
CA LYS A 583 -22.38 5.97 8.08
C LYS A 583 -21.49 5.36 9.15
N ILE A 584 -20.15 5.38 8.97
CA ILE A 584 -19.21 4.97 10.01
C ILE A 584 -19.27 5.93 11.19
N VAL A 585 -19.33 7.25 10.95
CA VAL A 585 -19.52 8.26 12.00
C VAL A 585 -20.80 8.01 12.76
N ASP A 586 -21.94 7.79 12.07
CA ASP A 586 -23.23 7.49 12.68
C ASP A 586 -23.15 6.25 13.61
N MET A 587 -22.47 5.19 13.17
CA MET A 587 -22.29 3.97 13.98
C MET A 587 -21.39 4.20 15.21
N ILE A 588 -20.38 5.05 15.10
CA ILE A 588 -19.54 5.44 16.26
C ILE A 588 -20.37 6.27 17.23
N ASP A 589 -21.16 7.25 16.74
CA ASP A 589 -22.04 8.08 17.56
C ASP A 589 -23.12 7.24 18.27
N GLU A 590 -23.64 6.19 17.64
CA GLU A 590 -24.52 5.20 18.26
C GLU A 590 -23.84 4.50 19.45
N GLN A 591 -22.58 4.10 19.33
CA GLN A 591 -21.85 3.49 20.44
C GLN A 591 -21.58 4.47 21.58
N ILE A 592 -21.29 5.73 21.27
CA ILE A 592 -21.18 6.81 22.27
C ILE A 592 -22.51 6.99 23.00
N ALA A 593 -23.63 7.03 22.29
CA ALA A 593 -24.97 7.16 22.86
C ALA A 593 -25.32 5.96 23.75
N ASN A 594 -25.02 4.73 23.29
CA ASN A 594 -25.21 3.52 24.08
C ASN A 594 -24.43 3.57 25.40
N LYS A 595 -23.13 3.94 25.34
CA LYS A 595 -22.31 4.06 26.53
C LYS A 595 -22.83 5.10 27.51
N ASN A 596 -23.24 6.27 27.02
CA ASN A 596 -23.81 7.34 27.83
C ASN A 596 -25.16 6.93 28.47
N ALA A 597 -25.90 6.01 27.83
CA ALA A 597 -27.14 5.43 28.37
C ALA A 597 -26.89 4.23 29.30
N GLY A 598 -25.64 3.91 29.64
CA GLY A 598 -25.28 2.75 30.47
C GLY A 598 -25.45 1.39 29.76
N LYS A 599 -25.60 1.37 28.44
CA LYS A 599 -25.71 0.15 27.65
C LYS A 599 -24.31 -0.36 27.27
N PRO A 600 -24.15 -1.66 26.95
CA PRO A 600 -22.93 -2.18 26.37
C PRO A 600 -22.57 -1.44 25.07
N ALA A 601 -21.29 -1.09 24.89
CA ALA A 601 -20.80 -0.39 23.71
C ALA A 601 -19.37 -0.84 23.37
N TYR A 602 -19.11 -1.07 22.10
CA TYR A 602 -17.83 -1.58 21.61
C TYR A 602 -17.57 -1.13 20.17
N ILE A 603 -16.32 -0.85 19.87
CA ILE A 603 -15.83 -0.58 18.50
C ILE A 603 -14.60 -1.44 18.26
N GLY A 604 -14.65 -2.30 17.26
CA GLY A 604 -13.54 -3.10 16.76
C GLY A 604 -13.27 -2.79 15.30
N VAL A 605 -12.03 -2.40 14.96
CA VAL A 605 -11.68 -2.08 13.56
C VAL A 605 -10.37 -2.73 13.16
N LYS A 606 -10.40 -3.57 12.11
CA LYS A 606 -9.19 -4.08 11.43
C LYS A 606 -9.06 -3.38 10.09
N ILE A 607 -7.91 -2.73 9.87
CA ILE A 607 -7.61 -1.96 8.66
C ILE A 607 -6.11 -1.96 8.38
N ASN A 608 -5.71 -1.57 7.15
CA ASN A 608 -4.29 -1.41 6.85
C ASN A 608 -3.73 -0.06 7.29
N SER A 609 -4.57 1.00 7.28
CA SER A 609 -4.12 2.34 7.64
C SER A 609 -5.23 3.19 8.24
N LEU A 610 -4.88 3.93 9.29
CA LEU A 610 -5.73 4.89 10.00
C LEU A 610 -5.15 6.29 9.82
N THR A 611 -5.69 7.09 8.91
CA THR A 611 -5.19 8.45 8.62
C THR A 611 -6.29 9.48 8.38
N ASP A 612 -7.56 9.05 8.33
CA ASP A 612 -8.70 9.96 8.17
C ASP A 612 -8.94 10.72 9.46
N LYS A 613 -8.77 12.05 9.41
CA LYS A 613 -8.88 12.88 10.61
C LYS A 613 -10.29 12.86 11.20
N VAL A 614 -11.32 12.84 10.36
CA VAL A 614 -12.72 12.80 10.82
C VAL A 614 -13.00 11.54 11.62
N LEU A 615 -12.57 10.39 11.11
CA LEU A 615 -12.75 9.11 11.79
C LEU A 615 -11.86 8.99 13.04
N ILE A 616 -10.62 9.51 12.99
CA ILE A 616 -9.75 9.53 14.17
C ILE A 616 -10.36 10.37 15.28
N ASP A 617 -10.86 11.59 14.97
CA ASP A 617 -11.48 12.46 15.95
C ASP A 617 -12.71 11.79 16.59
N LYS A 618 -13.51 11.08 15.80
CA LYS A 618 -14.66 10.33 16.32
C LYS A 618 -14.28 9.14 17.20
N LEU A 619 -13.19 8.44 16.89
CA LEU A 619 -12.68 7.39 17.77
C LEU A 619 -12.12 7.96 19.09
N ILE A 620 -11.56 9.17 19.06
CA ILE A 620 -11.16 9.90 20.29
C ILE A 620 -12.41 10.27 21.10
N ASP A 621 -13.46 10.82 20.47
CA ASP A 621 -14.74 11.12 21.14
C ASP A 621 -15.31 9.85 21.81
N ALA A 622 -15.29 8.70 21.12
CA ALA A 622 -15.75 7.43 21.66
C ALA A 622 -14.93 6.98 22.88
N SER A 623 -13.60 7.12 22.80
CA SER A 623 -12.72 6.81 23.93
C SER A 623 -13.01 7.70 25.13
N GLN A 624 -13.19 9.01 24.91
CA GLN A 624 -13.51 9.97 25.99
C GLN A 624 -14.89 9.69 26.62
N ALA A 625 -15.83 9.15 25.85
CA ALA A 625 -17.12 8.67 26.36
C ALA A 625 -17.00 7.33 27.13
N GLY A 626 -15.82 6.69 27.15
CA GLY A 626 -15.57 5.41 27.82
C GLY A 626 -15.94 4.19 26.99
N VAL A 627 -16.12 4.30 25.68
CA VAL A 627 -16.30 3.18 24.78
C VAL A 627 -14.98 2.44 24.61
N LYS A 628 -14.98 1.12 24.75
CA LYS A 628 -13.80 0.28 24.44
C LYS A 628 -13.59 0.24 22.92
N VAL A 629 -12.39 0.66 22.47
CA VAL A 629 -12.00 0.71 21.06
C VAL A 629 -10.78 -0.17 20.84
N GLU A 630 -10.91 -1.19 20.01
CA GLU A 630 -9.83 -2.11 19.66
C GLU A 630 -9.51 -1.99 18.17
N LEU A 631 -8.26 -1.65 17.85
CA LEU A 631 -7.80 -1.37 16.50
C LEU A 631 -6.68 -2.33 16.10
N ILE A 632 -6.87 -3.04 15.00
CA ILE A 632 -5.83 -3.82 14.34
C ILE A 632 -5.36 -3.02 13.13
N VAL A 633 -4.21 -2.34 13.24
CA VAL A 633 -3.69 -1.45 12.19
C VAL A 633 -2.31 -1.93 11.73
N ARG A 634 -2.27 -2.63 10.60
CA ARG A 634 -1.02 -3.20 10.08
C ARG A 634 0.06 -2.15 9.78
N GLY A 635 -0.32 -1.05 9.14
CA GLY A 635 0.60 -0.06 8.57
C GLY A 635 0.59 1.27 9.30
N ILE A 636 0.08 2.31 8.63
CA ILE A 636 0.05 3.68 9.14
C ILE A 636 -1.02 3.84 10.20
N CYS A 637 -0.64 4.31 11.39
CA CYS A 637 -1.56 4.69 12.44
C CYS A 637 -1.25 6.13 12.88
N CYS A 638 -2.19 7.05 12.63
CA CYS A 638 -2.01 8.46 12.97
C CYS A 638 -2.61 8.84 14.32
N VAL A 639 -3.03 7.89 15.15
CA VAL A 639 -3.46 8.11 16.54
C VAL A 639 -2.51 7.41 17.50
N LYS A 640 -2.19 8.07 18.61
CA LYS A 640 -1.52 7.47 19.76
C LYS A 640 -2.57 6.97 20.74
N PRO A 641 -2.61 5.68 21.05
CA PRO A 641 -3.55 5.11 22.01
C PRO A 641 -3.10 5.38 23.45
N GLN A 642 -3.95 5.05 24.41
CA GLN A 642 -3.64 5.03 25.86
C GLN A 642 -3.15 6.38 26.42
N VAL A 643 -3.46 7.50 25.77
CA VAL A 643 -3.18 8.84 26.30
C VAL A 643 -4.30 9.24 27.25
N GLU A 644 -3.97 9.48 28.52
CA GLU A 644 -4.90 9.84 29.60
C GLU A 644 -5.79 11.04 29.22
N GLY A 645 -7.10 10.89 29.43
CA GLY A 645 -8.11 11.91 29.15
C GLY A 645 -8.39 12.14 27.66
N ALA A 646 -7.81 11.32 26.76
CA ALA A 646 -8.05 11.43 25.33
C ALA A 646 -8.28 10.06 24.67
N THR A 647 -7.28 9.19 24.67
CA THR A 647 -7.34 7.89 23.96
C THR A 647 -7.11 6.70 24.89
N GLU A 648 -7.39 6.87 26.18
CA GLU A 648 -7.13 5.87 27.22
C GLU A 648 -7.88 4.55 27.00
N ASN A 649 -9.03 4.58 26.31
CA ASN A 649 -9.84 3.41 25.99
C ASN A 649 -9.56 2.85 24.59
N ILE A 650 -8.52 3.36 23.90
CA ILE A 650 -8.10 2.85 22.59
C ILE A 650 -6.91 1.91 22.76
N THR A 651 -7.01 0.71 22.23
CA THR A 651 -5.90 -0.23 22.08
C THR A 651 -5.58 -0.37 20.60
N VAL A 652 -4.30 -0.30 20.21
CA VAL A 652 -3.86 -0.47 18.84
C VAL A 652 -2.81 -1.57 18.76
N ILE A 653 -3.06 -2.56 17.93
CA ILE A 653 -2.08 -3.62 17.62
C ILE A 653 -1.74 -3.64 16.14
N SER A 654 -0.58 -4.18 15.82
CA SER A 654 -0.10 -4.39 14.45
C SER A 654 0.53 -5.76 14.33
N VAL A 655 0.08 -6.56 13.38
CA VAL A 655 0.68 -7.85 13.03
C VAL A 655 1.43 -7.72 11.72
N VAL A 656 2.73 -8.09 11.72
CA VAL A 656 3.58 -8.22 10.54
C VAL A 656 4.17 -9.62 10.59
N GLY A 657 3.77 -10.48 9.69
CA GLY A 657 4.15 -11.89 9.69
C GLY A 657 4.39 -12.42 8.27
N ARG A 658 4.27 -13.73 8.15
CA ARG A 658 4.44 -14.47 6.89
C ARG A 658 3.51 -13.97 5.79
N TYR A 659 2.24 -13.73 6.15
CA TYR A 659 1.22 -13.25 5.24
C TYR A 659 0.95 -11.77 5.50
N LEU A 660 0.62 -11.03 4.44
CA LEU A 660 0.29 -9.63 4.56
C LEU A 660 -1.11 -9.46 5.13
N GLU A 661 -1.25 -8.93 6.35
CA GLU A 661 -2.53 -8.56 6.92
C GLU A 661 -3.21 -7.50 6.05
N HIS A 662 -4.31 -7.88 5.38
CA HIS A 662 -4.91 -7.02 4.35
C HIS A 662 -6.42 -6.88 4.48
N SER A 663 -7.13 -7.81 5.10
CA SER A 663 -8.58 -7.73 5.30
C SER A 663 -8.99 -6.50 6.11
N ARG A 664 -10.20 -5.97 5.84
CA ARG A 664 -10.80 -4.90 6.60
C ARG A 664 -12.10 -5.39 7.20
N ILE A 665 -12.22 -5.20 8.51
CA ILE A 665 -13.36 -5.61 9.33
C ILE A 665 -13.76 -4.40 10.18
N TYR A 666 -15.05 -4.08 10.23
CA TYR A 666 -15.60 -3.08 11.13
C TYR A 666 -16.67 -3.74 12.00
N ARG A 667 -16.56 -3.55 13.32
CA ARG A 667 -17.47 -4.10 14.34
C ARG A 667 -17.97 -2.97 15.22
N PHE A 668 -19.29 -2.85 15.36
CA PHE A 668 -19.93 -1.85 16.21
C PHE A 668 -21.03 -2.50 17.05
N GLY A 669 -20.94 -2.34 18.37
CA GLY A 669 -21.86 -2.96 19.31
C GLY A 669 -21.41 -4.32 19.82
N VAL A 670 -22.27 -4.98 20.58
CA VAL A 670 -22.05 -6.29 21.21
C VAL A 670 -23.31 -7.17 21.11
N GLY A 671 -23.13 -8.48 21.12
CA GLY A 671 -24.24 -9.46 21.12
C GLY A 671 -25.06 -9.42 19.83
N ASP A 672 -26.38 -9.51 19.96
CA ASP A 672 -27.29 -9.60 18.80
C ASP A 672 -27.38 -8.29 18.00
N ASP A 673 -27.17 -7.15 18.67
CA ASP A 673 -27.18 -5.82 18.04
C ASP A 673 -25.83 -5.47 17.34
N GLU A 674 -24.85 -6.36 17.39
CA GLU A 674 -23.54 -6.11 16.77
C GLU A 674 -23.67 -6.03 15.24
N LYS A 675 -23.21 -4.91 14.70
CA LYS A 675 -23.08 -4.66 13.26
C LYS A 675 -21.67 -5.01 12.82
N ILE A 676 -21.54 -5.98 11.93
CA ILE A 676 -20.25 -6.41 11.35
C ILE A 676 -20.24 -6.12 9.86
N TYR A 677 -19.16 -5.51 9.39
CA TYR A 677 -18.91 -5.23 7.97
C TYR A 677 -17.56 -5.76 7.55
N ILE A 678 -17.45 -6.23 6.31
CA ILE A 678 -16.18 -6.38 5.61
C ILE A 678 -16.09 -5.31 4.51
N ALA A 679 -14.88 -4.81 4.25
CA ALA A 679 -14.72 -3.64 3.40
C ALA A 679 -13.49 -3.69 2.50
N SER A 680 -13.54 -2.95 1.39
CA SER A 680 -12.36 -2.62 0.58
C SER A 680 -11.61 -1.39 1.10
N ALA A 681 -12.24 -0.57 1.95
CA ALA A 681 -11.75 0.70 2.44
C ALA A 681 -10.92 0.61 3.71
N ASP A 682 -9.81 1.34 3.76
CA ASP A 682 -9.13 1.72 4.99
C ASP A 682 -9.71 3.04 5.54
N PHE A 683 -9.47 3.36 6.79
CA PHE A 683 -9.81 4.67 7.37
C PHE A 683 -8.80 5.74 6.94
N MET A 684 -8.79 6.00 5.64
CA MET A 684 -7.96 7.00 4.98
C MET A 684 -8.84 7.95 4.17
N THR A 685 -8.58 9.25 4.23
CA THR A 685 -9.34 10.27 3.50
C THR A 685 -9.43 9.96 1.99
N ARG A 686 -8.38 9.41 1.40
CA ARG A 686 -8.42 8.98 -0.01
C ARG A 686 -9.40 7.84 -0.27
N ASN A 687 -9.62 6.92 0.70
CA ASN A 687 -10.57 5.82 0.57
C ASN A 687 -11.99 6.30 0.85
N THR A 688 -12.17 7.13 1.87
CA THR A 688 -13.50 7.54 2.34
C THR A 688 -14.17 8.60 1.45
N VAL A 689 -13.34 9.46 0.76
CA VAL A 689 -13.90 10.62 0.00
C VAL A 689 -13.29 10.83 -1.39
N ARG A 690 -12.33 9.99 -1.85
CA ARG A 690 -11.65 10.16 -3.15
C ARG A 690 -11.54 8.88 -3.96
N ARG A 691 -12.26 7.83 -3.56
CA ARG A 691 -12.31 6.54 -4.25
C ARG A 691 -13.71 5.98 -4.20
N VAL A 692 -14.00 5.06 -5.11
CA VAL A 692 -15.15 4.17 -4.97
C VAL A 692 -14.68 2.96 -4.19
N GLU A 693 -15.21 2.81 -2.99
CA GLU A 693 -14.98 1.69 -2.07
C GLU A 693 -16.34 1.15 -1.62
N VAL A 694 -16.38 -0.10 -1.24
CA VAL A 694 -17.61 -0.75 -0.75
C VAL A 694 -17.32 -1.45 0.56
N ALA A 695 -18.23 -1.29 1.52
CA ALA A 695 -18.33 -2.14 2.69
C ALA A 695 -19.72 -2.81 2.68
N THR A 696 -19.75 -4.11 2.97
CA THR A 696 -20.99 -4.90 3.05
C THR A 696 -21.27 -5.33 4.48
N PRO A 697 -22.51 -5.22 4.96
CA PRO A 697 -22.90 -5.84 6.20
C PRO A 697 -22.86 -7.35 6.05
N VAL A 698 -22.56 -8.04 7.14
CA VAL A 698 -22.63 -9.51 7.24
C VAL A 698 -23.84 -9.84 8.08
N TYR A 699 -24.83 -10.53 7.48
CA TYR A 699 -26.08 -10.87 8.16
C TYR A 699 -26.11 -12.30 8.66
N ASP A 700 -25.47 -13.22 7.93
CA ASP A 700 -25.40 -14.64 8.32
C ASP A 700 -24.68 -14.81 9.66
N ALA A 701 -25.28 -15.54 10.58
CA ALA A 701 -24.77 -15.72 11.94
C ALA A 701 -23.43 -16.47 11.96
N HIS A 702 -23.29 -17.50 11.11
CA HIS A 702 -22.07 -18.31 11.03
C HIS A 702 -20.90 -17.47 10.46
N ALA A 703 -21.17 -16.69 9.43
CA ALA A 703 -20.19 -15.76 8.88
C ALA A 703 -19.78 -14.66 9.90
N LYS A 704 -20.73 -14.16 10.71
CA LYS A 704 -20.43 -13.24 11.82
C LYS A 704 -19.51 -13.87 12.85
N ASP A 705 -19.80 -15.11 13.27
CA ASP A 705 -18.98 -15.84 14.25
C ASP A 705 -17.58 -16.10 13.71
N LYS A 706 -17.45 -16.46 12.44
CA LYS A 706 -16.15 -16.63 11.78
C LYS A 706 -15.34 -15.32 11.77
N ILE A 707 -15.98 -14.17 11.51
CA ILE A 707 -15.31 -12.85 11.54
C ILE A 707 -14.91 -12.45 12.97
N ARG A 708 -15.79 -12.71 13.97
CA ARG A 708 -15.46 -12.48 15.39
C ARG A 708 -14.24 -13.29 15.78
N HIS A 709 -14.24 -14.57 15.48
CA HIS A 709 -13.11 -15.47 15.76
C HIS A 709 -11.81 -14.96 15.12
N ILE A 710 -11.83 -14.56 13.84
CA ILE A 710 -10.67 -14.00 13.15
C ILE A 710 -10.18 -12.73 13.86
N PHE A 711 -11.07 -11.81 14.16
CA PHE A 711 -10.70 -10.52 14.78
C PHE A 711 -10.12 -10.74 16.20
N ASP A 712 -10.80 -11.54 17.01
CA ASP A 712 -10.44 -11.77 18.41
C ASP A 712 -9.13 -12.58 18.52
N THR A 713 -8.90 -13.57 17.63
CA THR A 713 -7.64 -14.31 17.55
C THR A 713 -6.47 -13.39 17.19
N ILE A 714 -6.65 -12.49 16.22
CA ILE A 714 -5.59 -11.52 15.88
C ILE A 714 -5.35 -10.57 17.05
N MET A 715 -6.40 -10.15 17.80
CA MET A 715 -6.25 -9.32 18.99
C MET A 715 -5.48 -10.01 20.12
N THR A 716 -5.41 -11.34 20.15
CA THR A 716 -4.64 -12.12 21.14
C THR A 716 -3.24 -12.51 20.65
N ASP A 717 -2.89 -12.22 19.40
CA ASP A 717 -1.54 -12.50 18.85
C ASP A 717 -0.46 -11.78 19.65
N ASP A 718 0.47 -12.53 20.22
CA ASP A 718 1.63 -12.02 20.96
C ASP A 718 2.97 -12.63 20.49
N GLU A 719 2.93 -13.44 19.43
CA GLU A 719 4.13 -13.90 18.72
C GLU A 719 4.57 -12.85 17.66
N LYS A 720 3.64 -12.36 16.84
CA LYS A 720 3.85 -11.37 15.78
C LYS A 720 3.22 -10.01 16.10
N GLY A 721 2.27 -9.99 17.01
CA GLY A 721 1.57 -8.79 17.43
C GLY A 721 2.46 -7.80 18.18
N LYS A 722 2.44 -6.54 17.74
CA LYS A 722 3.10 -5.42 18.43
C LYS A 722 2.02 -4.43 18.86
N GLU A 723 2.09 -3.96 20.10
CA GLU A 723 1.17 -2.98 20.63
C GLU A 723 1.76 -1.57 20.53
N LEU A 724 1.00 -0.63 19.97
CA LEU A 724 1.35 0.77 19.95
C LEU A 724 1.08 1.38 21.35
N ARG A 725 2.05 2.10 21.89
CA ARG A 725 1.96 2.75 23.21
C ARG A 725 1.71 4.27 23.09
N ALA A 726 1.40 4.89 24.22
CA ALA A 726 1.13 6.34 24.32
C ALA A 726 2.29 7.22 23.85
N ASP A 727 3.54 6.75 23.96
CA ASP A 727 4.73 7.43 23.45
C ASP A 727 4.86 7.37 21.92
N GLY A 728 4.04 6.55 21.27
CA GLY A 728 4.05 6.35 19.83
C GLY A 728 4.96 5.23 19.36
N GLU A 729 5.56 4.43 20.26
CA GLU A 729 6.44 3.31 19.92
C GLU A 729 5.68 1.97 19.95
N TYR A 730 6.10 1.03 19.08
CA TYR A 730 5.56 -0.33 19.03
C TYR A 730 6.37 -1.29 19.88
N MET A 731 5.72 -1.95 20.82
CA MET A 731 6.35 -2.86 21.77
C MET A 731 5.83 -4.29 21.61
N ASP A 732 6.67 -5.26 21.99
CA ASP A 732 6.30 -6.66 22.05
C ASP A 732 5.19 -6.87 23.10
N ARG A 733 4.25 -7.73 22.76
CA ARG A 733 3.18 -8.14 23.66
C ARG A 733 3.57 -9.43 24.38
N LYS A 734 3.08 -9.61 25.60
CA LYS A 734 3.16 -10.86 26.37
C LYS A 734 1.84 -11.00 27.11
N ILE A 735 0.90 -11.67 26.48
CA ILE A 735 -0.47 -11.85 27.00
C ILE A 735 -0.69 -13.29 27.41
N ASN A 736 -0.18 -14.23 26.60
CA ASN A 736 -0.44 -15.64 26.76
C ASN A 736 0.75 -16.36 27.40
N SER A 737 0.49 -17.44 28.13
CA SER A 737 1.53 -18.33 28.68
C SER A 737 2.31 -19.04 27.59
N THR A 738 1.61 -19.41 26.50
CA THR A 738 2.18 -19.90 25.24
C THR A 738 1.87 -18.86 24.17
N PRO A 739 2.88 -18.29 23.49
CA PRO A 739 2.66 -17.29 22.46
C PRO A 739 1.75 -17.80 21.34
N ILE A 740 0.86 -16.95 20.88
CA ILE A 740 -0.08 -17.21 19.79
C ILE A 740 0.40 -16.47 18.53
N ASP A 741 0.62 -17.24 17.45
CA ASP A 741 0.72 -16.75 16.09
C ASP A 741 -0.63 -16.97 15.41
N SER A 742 -1.36 -15.89 15.19
CA SER A 742 -2.72 -15.96 14.63
C SER A 742 -2.73 -16.54 13.22
N GLN A 743 -1.71 -16.30 12.41
CA GLN A 743 -1.64 -16.81 11.04
C GLN A 743 -1.39 -18.31 10.98
N GLU A 744 -0.54 -18.84 11.85
CA GLU A 744 -0.33 -20.28 11.96
C GLU A 744 -1.58 -20.98 12.54
N GLN A 745 -2.23 -20.38 13.54
CA GLN A 745 -3.47 -20.93 14.09
C GLN A 745 -4.55 -21.08 13.02
N PHE A 746 -4.77 -20.07 12.18
CA PHE A 746 -5.77 -20.15 11.11
C PHE A 746 -5.44 -21.22 10.07
N PHE A 747 -4.16 -21.47 9.76
CA PHE A 747 -3.78 -22.58 8.89
C PHE A 747 -4.05 -23.93 9.53
N GLU A 748 -3.72 -24.12 10.80
CA GLU A 748 -4.02 -25.35 11.52
C GLU A 748 -5.54 -25.65 11.56
N GLU A 749 -6.34 -24.61 11.79
CA GLU A 749 -7.80 -24.72 11.78
C GLU A 749 -8.32 -25.11 10.39
N ALA A 750 -7.81 -24.47 9.31
CA ALA A 750 -8.20 -24.80 7.95
C ALA A 750 -7.82 -26.24 7.57
N TYR A 751 -6.67 -26.73 8.00
CA TYR A 751 -6.23 -28.11 7.77
C TYR A 751 -7.13 -29.09 8.53
N LYS A 752 -7.37 -28.88 9.82
CA LYS A 752 -8.26 -29.72 10.66
C LYS A 752 -9.70 -29.79 10.10
N ASN A 753 -10.21 -28.67 9.59
CA ASN A 753 -11.55 -28.61 9.03
C ASN A 753 -11.66 -29.35 7.68
N ALA A 754 -10.62 -29.25 6.84
CA ALA A 754 -10.57 -29.98 5.57
C ALA A 754 -10.49 -31.51 5.79
N ASP A 755 -9.68 -31.98 6.77
CA ASP A 755 -9.54 -33.38 7.08
C ASP A 755 -10.87 -34.00 7.61
N LYS A 756 -11.59 -33.29 8.52
CA LYS A 756 -12.91 -33.70 8.99
C LYS A 756 -13.95 -33.82 7.88
N SER A 757 -13.86 -32.99 6.84
CA SER A 757 -14.78 -33.07 5.70
C SER A 757 -14.47 -34.27 4.77
N ALA A 758 -13.20 -34.66 4.67
CA ALA A 758 -12.78 -35.83 3.91
C ALA A 758 -13.22 -37.14 4.57
N ASP A 759 -13.22 -37.22 5.91
CA ASP A 759 -13.67 -38.37 6.66
C ASP A 759 -15.22 -38.56 6.66
N ASN A 760 -15.96 -37.49 6.34
CA ASN A 760 -17.44 -37.51 6.27
C ASN A 760 -17.98 -37.69 4.83
N GLN A 761 -17.14 -37.78 3.81
CA GLN A 761 -17.47 -38.06 2.41
C GLN A 761 -17.08 -39.48 1.98
#